data_3cc09136f869e53b7ecf88af739c8d9a
#
_entry.id   3cc09136f869e53b7ecf88af739c8d9a
#
_cell.length_a   1.000
_cell.length_b   1.000
_cell.length_c   1.000
_cell.angle_alpha   90.00
_cell.angle_beta   90.00
_cell.angle_gamma   90.00
#
_symmetry.space_group_name_H-M   'P 1'
#
loop_
_entity.id
_entity.type
_entity.pdbx_description
1 polymer ?
#
loop_
_entity_poly.entity_id
_entity_poly.type
_entity_poly.pdbx_seq_one_letter_code
_entity_poly.pdbx_strand_id
1 'polypeptide(L)'
;MSSDISNEAGTDSIVTQKCEKYTLIVTEKPNAAKRIAIALDHKGKPKYLKNNGVPYFIVQRDKKLVVIPAIGHLYTIVHERGKRNYYPVFNFKWVPRHLAERGAKSIRNWVETFSELSQYADEFISACDYDIEGSLIGYYILKYACDNKVASAKRMKFSTLMKSDLENAYEEPLPHLDFAVIDSGRTRHELDWLYGINLSRALTLAASRWSGRYSTLTTGRVQGATLQFLASRENSIRNYVPVPYWQIRGEVEILNSIIEAEYERKRIETNTEADAVVQACKDKTGNVTKVAMKKVHQKSPIPFDVGTLQREAYRLFGYTPRRTLAIAQSLYLGALISYPRTNSQKLPPIINYRKILNSLKRQSGYKKLASKLLDDKELKPREGAKEDPAHPAVYPTGNLPEKSLGTPEKRIWDLIVRRFMTVFGEDALTERLKVHIEVTNHIFFVRGRRLLKEGWMKYYKPFLHVEEIVLVPLKQGDKVHFRRVVRKDKFTCPPPRYNPSSLLKRMEELGIGTKATRADIIQTLYNRGYVRDERIVVTELGFGVVDVLCRYASIVASSKLTQELEDKMDRIQNGKMNRETVLIEAVEQLKLQLEHFKENEATIGEALTKATKIAQTQERTVGQCPTCDTGKLMIIYSRKTRKRFIGCTNYFKGLCKTSFPLPQRGTVKPTRSNCKACGWPMMLVWLRGRKPWNLCYNPDCSVNDKRRIKA
;
A
#
# COMPACT_ATOMS: atom_id res chain seq x y z
N MET A 1 25.06 -44.84 -16.54
CA MET A 1 24.77 -44.64 -17.97
C MET A 1 24.29 -43.20 -18.10
N SER A 2 25.20 -42.37 -18.49
CA SER A 2 25.04 -40.98 -18.84
C SER A 2 24.40 -40.84 -20.20
N SER A 3 23.42 -39.96 -20.36
CA SER A 3 22.98 -39.53 -21.68
C SER A 3 22.99 -38.00 -21.70
N ASP A 4 24.00 -37.54 -22.43
CA ASP A 4 24.22 -36.15 -22.84
C ASP A 4 22.99 -35.58 -23.55
N ILE A 5 22.56 -34.39 -23.10
CA ILE A 5 21.69 -33.51 -23.89
C ILE A 5 22.58 -32.34 -24.35
N SER A 6 23.00 -32.44 -25.58
CA SER A 6 23.74 -31.44 -26.33
C SER A 6 22.94 -30.12 -26.44
N ASN A 7 23.55 -29.05 -25.91
CA ASN A 7 23.17 -27.65 -26.14
C ASN A 7 23.59 -27.28 -27.59
N GLU A 8 22.72 -27.35 -28.53
CA GLU A 8 22.86 -26.60 -29.80
C GLU A 8 22.33 -25.18 -29.61
N ALA A 9 23.22 -24.24 -29.33
CA ALA A 9 22.98 -22.84 -29.46
C ALA A 9 22.95 -22.42 -30.91
N GLY A 10 21.79 -22.59 -31.54
CA GLY A 10 21.52 -22.06 -32.90
C GLY A 10 21.33 -20.53 -32.79
N THR A 11 22.32 -19.77 -33.23
CA THR A 11 22.19 -18.36 -33.61
C THR A 11 21.46 -18.28 -34.94
N ASP A 12 20.15 -18.53 -34.96
CA ASP A 12 19.29 -18.21 -36.09
C ASP A 12 18.99 -16.69 -36.04
N SER A 13 19.81 -15.96 -36.81
CA SER A 13 19.58 -14.55 -37.12
C SER A 13 18.28 -14.43 -37.96
N ILE A 14 17.48 -13.42 -37.62
CA ILE A 14 16.18 -13.05 -38.21
C ILE A 14 16.22 -12.81 -39.73
N VAL A 15 17.38 -12.94 -40.38
CA VAL A 15 17.69 -12.35 -41.69
C VAL A 15 17.36 -13.22 -42.91
N THR A 16 16.85 -14.45 -42.82
CA THR A 16 16.73 -15.34 -43.99
C THR A 16 15.42 -16.06 -44.25
N GLN A 17 14.27 -15.61 -43.66
CA GLN A 17 12.98 -16.02 -44.18
C GLN A 17 12.26 -14.84 -44.85
N LYS A 18 11.86 -14.98 -46.11
CA LYS A 18 11.05 -14.02 -46.88
C LYS A 18 10.06 -13.33 -45.96
N CYS A 19 10.14 -11.97 -45.86
CA CYS A 19 9.41 -11.15 -44.91
C CYS A 19 7.89 -11.26 -45.10
N GLU A 20 7.27 -12.25 -44.49
CA GLU A 20 5.83 -12.18 -44.24
C GLU A 20 5.58 -11.06 -43.24
N LYS A 21 4.78 -10.10 -43.64
CA LYS A 21 4.30 -9.03 -42.75
C LYS A 21 3.51 -9.63 -41.58
N TYR A 22 3.55 -8.99 -40.42
CA TYR A 22 2.87 -9.48 -39.24
C TYR A 22 2.30 -8.33 -38.38
N THR A 23 1.37 -8.65 -37.50
CA THR A 23 0.87 -7.75 -36.49
C THR A 23 1.78 -7.77 -35.26
N LEU A 24 2.31 -6.62 -34.85
CA LEU A 24 3.11 -6.47 -33.63
C LEU A 24 2.22 -6.13 -32.43
N ILE A 25 2.19 -7.01 -31.43
CA ILE A 25 1.43 -6.83 -30.19
C ILE A 25 2.38 -6.45 -29.05
N VAL A 26 2.25 -5.23 -28.57
CA VAL A 26 3.04 -4.67 -27.45
C VAL A 26 2.35 -4.95 -26.13
N THR A 27 3.04 -5.57 -25.17
CA THR A 27 2.50 -5.87 -23.85
C THR A 27 3.37 -5.28 -22.72
N GLU A 28 2.81 -5.12 -21.52
CA GLU A 28 3.52 -4.45 -20.40
C GLU A 28 4.55 -5.34 -19.72
N LYS A 29 4.31 -6.66 -19.64
CA LYS A 29 5.11 -7.59 -18.81
C LYS A 29 5.29 -8.95 -19.46
N PRO A 30 6.43 -9.64 -19.23
CA PRO A 30 6.70 -10.96 -19.83
C PRO A 30 5.64 -12.02 -19.56
N ASN A 31 5.09 -12.09 -18.35
CA ASN A 31 4.05 -13.06 -18.01
C ASN A 31 2.73 -12.78 -18.73
N ALA A 32 2.36 -11.52 -18.92
CA ALA A 32 1.19 -11.12 -19.70
C ALA A 32 1.37 -11.48 -21.17
N ALA A 33 2.54 -11.16 -21.76
CA ALA A 33 2.87 -11.53 -23.13
C ALA A 33 2.74 -13.03 -23.38
N LYS A 34 3.29 -13.85 -22.48
CA LYS A 34 3.16 -15.31 -22.57
C LYS A 34 1.69 -15.77 -22.56
N ARG A 35 0.87 -15.20 -21.67
CA ARG A 35 -0.56 -15.53 -21.59
C ARG A 35 -1.32 -15.12 -22.84
N ILE A 36 -1.07 -13.90 -23.32
CA ILE A 36 -1.68 -13.39 -24.56
C ILE A 36 -1.27 -14.25 -25.75
N ALA A 37 0.02 -14.57 -25.88
CA ALA A 37 0.51 -15.42 -26.95
C ALA A 37 -0.12 -16.82 -26.95
N ILE A 38 -0.22 -17.47 -25.78
CA ILE A 38 -0.87 -18.77 -25.63
C ILE A 38 -2.37 -18.70 -25.96
N ALA A 39 -3.05 -17.64 -25.53
CA ALA A 39 -4.47 -17.47 -25.76
C ALA A 39 -4.79 -17.28 -27.27
N LEU A 40 -3.98 -16.49 -27.96
CA LEU A 40 -4.20 -16.13 -29.35
C LEU A 40 -3.66 -17.18 -30.35
N ASP A 41 -2.81 -18.11 -29.94
CA ASP A 41 -2.28 -19.17 -30.81
C ASP A 41 -3.30 -20.27 -31.01
N HIS A 42 -3.56 -20.67 -32.27
CA HIS A 42 -4.53 -21.72 -32.60
C HIS A 42 -4.29 -23.03 -31.85
N LYS A 43 -3.03 -23.43 -31.73
CA LYS A 43 -2.63 -24.67 -31.03
C LYS A 43 -2.33 -24.45 -29.55
N GLY A 44 -2.34 -23.17 -29.05
CA GLY A 44 -1.94 -22.81 -27.68
C GLY A 44 -0.45 -23.04 -27.41
N LYS A 45 0.38 -23.13 -28.45
CA LYS A 45 1.83 -23.41 -28.38
C LYS A 45 2.63 -22.40 -29.22
N PRO A 46 2.63 -21.13 -28.87
CA PRO A 46 3.38 -20.11 -29.59
C PRO A 46 4.88 -20.40 -29.55
N LYS A 47 5.60 -20.08 -30.63
CA LYS A 47 7.06 -20.25 -30.70
C LYS A 47 7.73 -19.16 -29.84
N TYR A 48 8.50 -19.56 -28.83
CA TYR A 48 9.27 -18.67 -27.99
C TYR A 48 10.63 -18.38 -28.61
N LEU A 49 10.98 -17.12 -28.75
CA LEU A 49 12.26 -16.66 -29.30
C LEU A 49 12.86 -15.57 -28.39
N LYS A 50 14.15 -15.29 -28.63
CA LYS A 50 14.86 -14.18 -27.99
C LYS A 50 15.65 -13.40 -29.05
N ASN A 51 15.62 -12.08 -28.92
CA ASN A 51 16.52 -11.18 -29.64
C ASN A 51 17.27 -10.31 -28.63
N ASN A 52 18.59 -10.30 -28.67
CA ASN A 52 19.44 -9.59 -27.69
C ASN A 52 19.11 -9.90 -26.22
N GLY A 53 18.65 -11.15 -25.94
CA GLY A 53 18.20 -11.58 -24.63
C GLY A 53 16.76 -11.16 -24.27
N VAL A 54 16.07 -10.42 -25.13
CA VAL A 54 14.67 -10.00 -24.96
C VAL A 54 13.72 -11.07 -25.50
N PRO A 55 12.82 -11.60 -24.66
CA PRO A 55 11.89 -12.64 -25.11
C PRO A 55 10.75 -12.06 -25.93
N TYR A 56 10.32 -12.80 -26.97
CA TYR A 56 9.09 -12.56 -27.71
C TYR A 56 8.48 -13.86 -28.19
N PHE A 57 7.24 -13.81 -28.67
CA PHE A 57 6.49 -14.98 -29.09
C PHE A 57 5.98 -14.78 -30.49
N ILE A 58 6.15 -15.81 -31.36
CA ILE A 58 5.48 -15.90 -32.66
C ILE A 58 4.24 -16.76 -32.46
N VAL A 59 3.11 -16.21 -32.83
CA VAL A 59 1.78 -16.78 -32.69
C VAL A 59 1.25 -17.09 -34.11
N GLN A 60 0.76 -18.30 -34.29
CA GLN A 60 0.14 -18.73 -35.54
C GLN A 60 -1.39 -18.59 -35.43
N ARG A 61 -1.94 -17.67 -36.19
CA ARG A 61 -3.36 -17.42 -36.38
C ARG A 61 -3.59 -17.13 -37.87
N ASP A 62 -4.78 -16.68 -38.27
CA ASP A 62 -5.09 -16.32 -39.68
C ASP A 62 -4.06 -15.35 -40.27
N LYS A 63 -3.57 -14.44 -39.44
CA LYS A 63 -2.35 -13.64 -39.64
C LYS A 63 -1.27 -14.04 -38.64
N LYS A 64 -0.03 -13.92 -39.02
CA LYS A 64 1.12 -14.08 -38.13
C LYS A 64 1.16 -12.96 -37.16
N LEU A 65 1.26 -13.27 -35.85
CA LEU A 65 1.37 -12.27 -34.79
C LEU A 65 2.74 -12.39 -34.07
N VAL A 66 3.30 -11.25 -33.69
CA VAL A 66 4.49 -11.20 -32.84
C VAL A 66 4.12 -10.49 -31.54
N VAL A 67 4.17 -11.22 -30.42
CA VAL A 67 3.84 -10.69 -29.10
C VAL A 67 5.13 -10.42 -28.33
N ILE A 68 5.41 -9.15 -28.06
CA ILE A 68 6.61 -8.72 -27.35
C ILE A 68 6.26 -8.02 -26.04
N PRO A 69 6.86 -8.40 -24.89
CA PRO A 69 6.66 -7.69 -23.64
C PRO A 69 7.58 -6.49 -23.50
N ALA A 70 7.15 -5.49 -22.74
CA ALA A 70 8.03 -4.58 -22.03
C ALA A 70 8.39 -5.15 -20.64
N ILE A 71 9.11 -4.36 -19.86
CA ILE A 71 9.42 -4.60 -18.42
C ILE A 71 8.99 -3.39 -17.59
N GLY A 72 7.81 -2.86 -17.89
CA GLY A 72 7.33 -1.58 -17.41
C GLY A 72 7.80 -0.43 -18.31
N HIS A 73 7.90 0.77 -17.76
CA HIS A 73 8.34 1.94 -18.53
C HIS A 73 9.77 1.78 -19.06
N LEU A 74 9.94 1.88 -20.38
CA LEU A 74 11.24 1.90 -21.07
C LEU A 74 11.79 3.32 -21.22
N TYR A 75 10.94 4.33 -21.08
CA TYR A 75 11.25 5.76 -21.22
C TYR A 75 11.05 6.49 -19.92
N THR A 76 11.78 7.59 -19.72
CA THR A 76 11.72 8.46 -18.56
C THR A 76 11.98 9.91 -18.95
N ILE A 77 11.61 10.84 -18.08
CA ILE A 77 11.83 12.27 -18.26
C ILE A 77 13.20 12.64 -17.70
N VAL A 78 13.95 13.43 -18.45
CA VAL A 78 15.21 14.02 -18.02
C VAL A 78 15.28 15.50 -18.33
N HIS A 79 16.10 16.21 -17.58
CA HIS A 79 16.44 17.59 -17.87
C HIS A 79 17.33 17.67 -19.14
N GLU A 80 16.99 18.56 -20.07
CA GLU A 80 17.68 18.66 -21.36
C GLU A 80 19.18 18.93 -21.24
N ARG A 81 19.58 19.86 -20.37
CA ARG A 81 20.98 20.29 -20.24
C ARG A 81 21.87 19.43 -19.34
N GLY A 82 21.33 18.37 -18.74
CA GLY A 82 22.09 17.37 -17.95
C GLY A 82 22.74 17.83 -16.64
N LYS A 83 22.87 19.13 -16.38
CA LYS A 83 23.48 19.67 -15.14
C LYS A 83 22.57 19.46 -13.94
N ARG A 84 23.14 19.02 -12.78
CA ARG A 84 22.38 18.64 -11.59
C ARG A 84 22.37 19.70 -10.47
N ASN A 85 23.24 20.70 -10.54
CA ASN A 85 23.51 21.60 -9.42
C ASN A 85 22.80 22.96 -9.51
N TYR A 86 21.61 23.00 -10.12
CA TYR A 86 20.81 24.20 -10.16
C TYR A 86 19.30 23.91 -10.25
N TYR A 87 18.53 24.87 -9.87
CA TYR A 87 17.09 25.02 -10.08
C TYR A 87 16.77 26.52 -10.28
N PRO A 88 15.65 26.91 -10.91
CA PRO A 88 14.58 26.07 -11.42
C PRO A 88 14.91 25.37 -12.75
N VAL A 89 14.19 24.28 -13.01
CA VAL A 89 14.29 23.48 -14.24
C VAL A 89 12.90 23.23 -14.80
N PHE A 90 12.64 23.73 -16.01
CA PHE A 90 11.34 23.55 -16.67
C PHE A 90 11.45 22.84 -18.03
N ASN A 91 12.64 22.85 -18.63
CA ASN A 91 12.90 22.18 -19.91
C ASN A 91 13.23 20.72 -19.68
N PHE A 92 12.49 19.84 -20.32
CA PHE A 92 12.65 18.41 -20.20
C PHE A 92 12.41 17.68 -21.52
N LYS A 93 12.95 16.47 -21.61
CA LYS A 93 12.68 15.55 -22.72
C LYS A 93 12.51 14.12 -22.24
N TRP A 94 11.76 13.36 -23.01
CA TRP A 94 11.64 11.92 -22.81
C TRP A 94 12.80 11.20 -23.49
N VAL A 95 13.44 10.29 -22.77
CA VAL A 95 14.56 9.49 -23.25
C VAL A 95 14.43 8.04 -22.79
N PRO A 96 15.07 7.06 -23.48
CA PRO A 96 15.19 5.71 -22.96
C PRO A 96 15.89 5.69 -21.60
N ARG A 97 15.37 4.91 -20.66
CA ARG A 97 15.86 4.88 -19.27
C ARG A 97 17.33 4.49 -19.14
N HIS A 98 17.87 3.68 -20.06
CA HIS A 98 19.27 3.31 -20.03
C HIS A 98 20.23 4.50 -20.21
N LEU A 99 19.78 5.59 -20.83
CA LEU A 99 20.53 6.84 -20.97
C LEU A 99 20.50 7.70 -19.70
N ALA A 100 19.48 7.52 -18.85
CA ALA A 100 19.25 8.32 -17.65
C ALA A 100 19.66 7.63 -16.35
N GLU A 101 19.51 6.31 -16.27
CA GLU A 101 19.61 5.52 -15.05
C GLU A 101 20.73 4.48 -15.14
N ARG A 102 21.74 4.56 -14.25
CA ARG A 102 22.88 3.62 -14.23
C ARG A 102 22.49 2.14 -14.09
N GLY A 103 21.38 1.84 -13.41
CA GLY A 103 20.87 0.48 -13.20
C GLY A 103 20.01 -0.07 -14.35
N ALA A 104 19.74 0.73 -15.37
CA ALA A 104 18.81 0.38 -16.45
C ALA A 104 19.49 -0.01 -17.78
N LYS A 105 20.75 -0.43 -17.75
CA LYS A 105 21.53 -0.77 -18.96
C LYS A 105 20.83 -1.80 -19.85
N SER A 106 20.21 -2.81 -19.27
CA SER A 106 19.47 -3.85 -20.01
C SER A 106 18.29 -3.31 -20.83
N ILE A 107 17.76 -2.14 -20.49
CA ILE A 107 16.64 -1.51 -21.23
C ILE A 107 17.05 -1.17 -22.67
N ARG A 108 18.32 -0.96 -22.93
CA ARG A 108 18.83 -0.76 -24.29
C ARG A 108 18.39 -1.88 -25.23
N ASN A 109 18.62 -3.13 -24.81
CA ASN A 109 18.26 -4.29 -25.63
C ASN A 109 16.77 -4.35 -25.92
N TRP A 110 15.93 -3.94 -24.97
CA TRP A 110 14.47 -3.89 -25.14
C TRP A 110 14.08 -2.86 -26.20
N VAL A 111 14.64 -1.65 -26.13
CA VAL A 111 14.35 -0.59 -27.10
C VAL A 111 14.81 -0.99 -28.49
N GLU A 112 16.03 -1.55 -28.62
CA GLU A 112 16.57 -2.04 -29.89
C GLU A 112 15.71 -3.17 -30.49
N THR A 113 15.31 -4.16 -29.67
CA THR A 113 14.45 -5.26 -30.12
C THR A 113 13.08 -4.77 -30.61
N PHE A 114 12.45 -3.80 -29.90
CA PHE A 114 11.20 -3.20 -30.39
C PHE A 114 11.41 -2.49 -31.73
N SER A 115 12.51 -1.74 -31.89
CA SER A 115 12.82 -1.04 -33.14
C SER A 115 13.01 -2.02 -34.30
N GLU A 116 13.80 -3.08 -34.10
CA GLU A 116 14.05 -4.09 -35.12
C GLU A 116 12.78 -4.83 -35.53
N LEU A 117 11.95 -5.29 -34.57
CA LEU A 117 10.71 -6.00 -34.87
C LEU A 117 9.67 -5.08 -35.53
N SER A 118 9.66 -3.80 -35.22
CA SER A 118 8.70 -2.85 -35.80
C SER A 118 8.90 -2.61 -37.30
N GLN A 119 10.10 -2.81 -37.83
CA GLN A 119 10.42 -2.60 -39.25
C GLN A 119 9.69 -3.56 -40.16
N TYR A 120 9.32 -4.74 -39.67
CA TYR A 120 8.65 -5.79 -40.44
C TYR A 120 7.16 -5.92 -40.12
N ALA A 121 6.65 -5.09 -39.21
CA ALA A 121 5.25 -5.07 -38.82
C ALA A 121 4.43 -4.10 -39.72
N ASP A 122 3.29 -4.56 -40.19
CA ASP A 122 2.32 -3.75 -40.96
C ASP A 122 1.17 -3.24 -40.06
N GLU A 123 0.90 -3.90 -38.94
CA GLU A 123 -0.14 -3.55 -38.00
C GLU A 123 0.40 -3.55 -36.57
N PHE A 124 -0.10 -2.64 -35.74
CA PHE A 124 0.35 -2.45 -34.36
C PHE A 124 -0.83 -2.51 -33.40
N ILE A 125 -0.68 -3.27 -32.30
CA ILE A 125 -1.70 -3.40 -31.27
C ILE A 125 -1.05 -3.20 -29.90
N SER A 126 -1.60 -2.29 -29.10
CA SER A 126 -1.24 -2.18 -27.68
C SER A 126 -2.12 -3.11 -26.84
N ALA A 127 -1.52 -4.11 -26.23
CA ALA A 127 -2.13 -5.05 -25.29
C ALA A 127 -1.52 -4.90 -23.88
N CYS A 128 -1.10 -3.68 -23.50
CA CYS A 128 -0.69 -3.34 -22.14
C CYS A 128 -1.91 -3.34 -21.20
N ASP A 129 -1.70 -3.40 -19.89
CA ASP A 129 -2.79 -3.28 -18.91
C ASP A 129 -3.66 -2.03 -19.22
N TYR A 130 -4.98 -2.13 -19.06
CA TYR A 130 -5.90 -1.03 -19.44
C TYR A 130 -6.04 -0.03 -18.30
N ASP A 131 -4.91 0.57 -17.91
CA ASP A 131 -4.83 1.68 -16.97
C ASP A 131 -3.94 2.81 -17.53
N ILE A 132 -3.81 3.90 -16.76
CA ILE A 132 -3.00 5.07 -17.17
C ILE A 132 -1.55 4.67 -17.45
N GLU A 133 -0.95 3.84 -16.58
CA GLU A 133 0.46 3.44 -16.71
C GLU A 133 0.68 2.52 -17.93
N GLY A 134 -0.17 1.51 -18.12
CA GLY A 134 -0.09 0.63 -19.29
C GLY A 134 -0.34 1.37 -20.60
N SER A 135 -1.27 2.33 -20.61
CA SER A 135 -1.51 3.19 -21.79
C SER A 135 -0.29 4.02 -22.15
N LEU A 136 0.43 4.57 -21.14
CA LEU A 136 1.67 5.32 -21.36
C LEU A 136 2.83 4.43 -21.82
N ILE A 137 2.97 3.23 -21.26
CA ILE A 137 4.01 2.28 -21.66
C ILE A 137 3.84 1.96 -23.16
N GLY A 138 2.63 1.56 -23.58
CA GLY A 138 2.34 1.28 -24.98
C GLY A 138 2.56 2.49 -25.88
N TYR A 139 2.07 3.65 -25.49
CA TYR A 139 2.23 4.90 -26.24
C TYR A 139 3.70 5.26 -26.48
N TYR A 140 4.54 5.26 -25.45
CA TYR A 140 5.94 5.64 -25.62
C TYR A 140 6.77 4.63 -26.40
N ILE A 141 6.46 3.34 -26.30
CA ILE A 141 7.08 2.31 -27.15
C ILE A 141 6.71 2.56 -28.61
N LEU A 142 5.43 2.70 -28.92
CA LEU A 142 4.95 2.94 -30.27
C LEU A 142 5.46 4.26 -30.86
N LYS A 143 5.61 5.28 -30.01
CA LYS A 143 6.10 6.59 -30.42
C LYS A 143 7.59 6.63 -30.73
N TYR A 144 8.41 6.03 -29.85
CA TYR A 144 9.86 6.24 -29.91
C TYR A 144 10.63 5.00 -30.39
N ALA A 145 10.14 3.79 -30.13
CA ALA A 145 10.82 2.57 -30.57
C ALA A 145 10.20 1.98 -31.86
N CYS A 146 8.95 2.33 -32.19
CA CYS A 146 8.28 1.81 -33.38
C CYS A 146 7.97 2.93 -34.40
N ASP A 147 8.88 3.85 -34.60
CA ASP A 147 8.78 4.90 -35.61
C ASP A 147 7.42 5.64 -35.64
N ASN A 148 6.98 6.09 -34.46
CA ASN A 148 5.76 6.90 -34.26
C ASN A 148 4.46 6.24 -34.79
N LYS A 149 4.30 4.92 -34.63
CA LYS A 149 3.09 4.19 -35.07
C LYS A 149 1.86 4.39 -34.15
N VAL A 150 1.82 5.49 -33.38
CA VAL A 150 0.74 5.78 -32.41
C VAL A 150 -0.61 6.05 -33.06
N ALA A 151 -0.65 6.68 -34.23
CA ALA A 151 -1.90 7.03 -34.92
C ALA A 151 -2.61 5.82 -35.53
N SER A 152 -1.86 4.81 -35.99
CA SER A 152 -2.38 3.61 -36.61
C SER A 152 -2.55 2.42 -35.66
N ALA A 153 -2.08 2.55 -34.43
CA ALA A 153 -2.11 1.44 -33.47
C ALA A 153 -3.50 1.26 -32.86
N LYS A 154 -3.96 0.02 -32.84
CA LYS A 154 -5.18 -0.43 -32.17
C LYS A 154 -4.93 -0.73 -30.68
N ARG A 155 -6.01 -0.87 -29.90
CA ARG A 155 -5.94 -1.09 -28.45
C ARG A 155 -6.80 -2.27 -28.02
N MET A 156 -6.18 -3.31 -27.46
CA MET A 156 -6.90 -4.39 -26.76
C MET A 156 -7.34 -3.92 -25.37
N LYS A 157 -8.61 -4.14 -25.04
CA LYS A 157 -9.20 -3.85 -23.73
C LYS A 157 -9.64 -5.14 -23.05
N PHE A 158 -9.00 -5.51 -21.94
CA PHE A 158 -9.34 -6.71 -21.17
C PHE A 158 -9.20 -6.45 -19.67
N SER A 159 -9.98 -7.17 -18.87
CA SER A 159 -9.95 -7.09 -17.40
C SER A 159 -9.41 -8.37 -16.76
N THR A 160 -9.27 -9.45 -17.51
CA THR A 160 -8.65 -10.70 -17.07
C THR A 160 -7.70 -11.22 -18.12
N LEU A 161 -6.78 -12.12 -17.73
CA LEU A 161 -5.92 -12.85 -18.65
C LEU A 161 -6.50 -14.24 -18.97
N MET A 162 -7.82 -14.38 -18.99
CA MET A 162 -8.54 -15.54 -19.45
C MET A 162 -8.48 -15.63 -20.97
N LYS A 163 -8.42 -16.86 -21.51
CA LYS A 163 -8.36 -17.08 -22.97
C LYS A 163 -9.52 -16.37 -23.69
N SER A 164 -10.76 -16.55 -23.23
CA SER A 164 -11.94 -15.91 -23.82
C SER A 164 -11.87 -14.39 -23.85
N ASP A 165 -11.42 -13.76 -22.75
CA ASP A 165 -11.36 -12.30 -22.67
C ASP A 165 -10.28 -11.73 -23.59
N LEU A 166 -9.17 -12.46 -23.74
CA LEU A 166 -8.07 -12.07 -24.62
C LEU A 166 -8.41 -12.26 -26.09
N GLU A 167 -9.13 -13.35 -26.46
CA GLU A 167 -9.61 -13.59 -27.82
C GLU A 167 -10.61 -12.50 -28.22
N ASN A 168 -11.61 -12.23 -27.39
CA ASN A 168 -12.59 -11.16 -27.65
C ASN A 168 -11.93 -9.78 -27.80
N ALA A 169 -10.95 -9.47 -26.93
CA ALA A 169 -10.23 -8.19 -26.99
C ALA A 169 -9.33 -8.06 -28.25
N TYR A 170 -8.91 -9.18 -28.83
CA TYR A 170 -8.16 -9.20 -30.07
C TYR A 170 -9.08 -9.10 -31.30
N GLU A 171 -10.23 -9.77 -31.28
CA GLU A 171 -11.21 -9.75 -32.38
C GLU A 171 -11.92 -8.40 -32.49
N GLU A 172 -12.18 -7.75 -31.36
CA GLU A 172 -12.83 -6.43 -31.28
C GLU A 172 -11.93 -5.39 -30.60
N PRO A 173 -10.75 -5.08 -31.16
CA PRO A 173 -9.88 -4.07 -30.59
C PRO A 173 -10.45 -2.67 -30.80
N LEU A 174 -10.22 -1.75 -29.87
CA LEU A 174 -10.50 -0.35 -30.09
C LEU A 174 -9.68 0.15 -31.29
N PRO A 175 -10.27 0.98 -32.18
CA PRO A 175 -9.65 1.35 -33.46
C PRO A 175 -8.41 2.22 -33.30
N HIS A 176 -8.23 2.84 -32.15
CA HIS A 176 -7.09 3.70 -31.82
C HIS A 176 -6.76 3.61 -30.33
N LEU A 177 -5.61 4.15 -29.95
CA LEU A 177 -5.22 4.33 -28.55
C LEU A 177 -6.15 5.32 -27.86
N ASP A 178 -6.32 5.16 -26.54
CA ASP A 178 -7.09 6.11 -25.72
C ASP A 178 -6.24 7.36 -25.42
N PHE A 179 -6.24 8.31 -26.35
CA PHE A 179 -5.42 9.52 -26.25
C PHE A 179 -5.78 10.39 -25.04
N ALA A 180 -7.04 10.43 -24.62
CA ALA A 180 -7.44 11.20 -23.44
C ALA A 180 -6.84 10.64 -22.13
N VAL A 181 -6.82 9.31 -21.98
CA VAL A 181 -6.12 8.64 -20.87
C VAL A 181 -4.61 8.86 -20.96
N ILE A 182 -4.04 8.78 -22.17
CA ILE A 182 -2.61 9.02 -22.41
C ILE A 182 -2.22 10.45 -22.02
N ASP A 183 -2.99 11.46 -22.45
CA ASP A 183 -2.69 12.86 -22.16
C ASP A 183 -2.83 13.18 -20.67
N SER A 184 -3.84 12.64 -19.99
CA SER A 184 -3.95 12.71 -18.52
C SER A 184 -2.71 12.11 -17.85
N GLY A 185 -2.28 10.91 -18.28
CA GLY A 185 -1.11 10.24 -17.74
C GLY A 185 0.20 10.97 -18.03
N ARG A 186 0.40 11.49 -19.24
CA ARG A 186 1.56 12.32 -19.61
C ARG A 186 1.64 13.57 -18.75
N THR A 187 0.53 14.28 -18.62
CA THR A 187 0.43 15.49 -17.77
C THR A 187 0.82 15.16 -16.33
N ARG A 188 0.31 14.04 -15.79
CA ARG A 188 0.66 13.58 -14.45
C ARG A 188 2.15 13.32 -14.28
N HIS A 189 2.77 12.56 -15.19
CA HIS A 189 4.20 12.25 -15.13
C HIS A 189 5.07 13.51 -15.25
N GLU A 190 4.71 14.42 -16.12
CA GLU A 190 5.43 15.67 -16.34
C GLU A 190 5.30 16.62 -15.14
N LEU A 191 4.10 16.77 -14.57
CA LEU A 191 3.87 17.52 -13.33
C LEU A 191 4.63 16.90 -12.14
N ASP A 192 4.53 15.60 -11.95
CA ASP A 192 5.22 14.92 -10.86
C ASP A 192 6.74 15.04 -10.98
N TRP A 193 7.26 15.03 -12.21
CA TRP A 193 8.67 15.27 -12.48
C TRP A 193 9.05 16.75 -12.22
N LEU A 194 8.29 17.73 -12.73
CA LEU A 194 8.56 19.15 -12.54
C LEU A 194 8.59 19.54 -11.06
N TYR A 195 7.56 19.18 -10.31
CA TYR A 195 7.53 19.42 -8.87
C TYR A 195 8.61 18.63 -8.14
N GLY A 196 8.78 17.36 -8.49
CA GLY A 196 9.74 16.47 -7.84
C GLY A 196 11.19 16.92 -8.04
N ILE A 197 11.62 17.25 -9.26
CA ILE A 197 13.00 17.64 -9.55
C ILE A 197 13.33 19.00 -8.92
N ASN A 198 12.45 19.99 -9.07
CA ASN A 198 12.71 21.33 -8.59
C ASN A 198 12.75 21.41 -7.07
N LEU A 199 11.75 20.88 -6.40
CA LEU A 199 11.71 20.89 -4.93
C LEU A 199 12.82 20.04 -4.31
N SER A 200 13.11 18.87 -4.89
CA SER A 200 14.21 18.02 -4.40
C SER A 200 15.57 18.68 -4.56
N ARG A 201 15.79 19.37 -5.69
CA ARG A 201 17.03 20.14 -5.90
C ARG A 201 17.10 21.34 -4.95
N ALA A 202 16.02 22.09 -4.78
CA ALA A 202 15.97 23.21 -3.87
C ALA A 202 16.34 22.80 -2.43
N LEU A 203 15.68 21.76 -1.89
CA LEU A 203 16.00 21.23 -0.56
C LEU A 203 17.44 20.71 -0.46
N THR A 204 17.88 19.92 -1.45
CA THR A 204 19.22 19.31 -1.44
C THR A 204 20.33 20.36 -1.54
N LEU A 205 20.18 21.34 -2.43
CA LEU A 205 21.19 22.38 -2.64
C LEU A 205 21.27 23.35 -1.47
N ALA A 206 20.13 23.76 -0.91
CA ALA A 206 20.10 24.58 0.30
C ALA A 206 20.85 23.90 1.47
N ALA A 207 20.51 22.64 1.75
CA ALA A 207 21.19 21.87 2.81
C ALA A 207 22.67 21.63 2.52
N SER A 208 23.04 21.37 1.25
CA SER A 208 24.42 21.10 0.83
C SER A 208 25.31 22.34 0.89
N ARG A 209 24.80 23.50 0.44
CA ARG A 209 25.53 24.77 0.47
C ARG A 209 25.80 25.23 1.91
N TRP A 210 24.80 25.07 2.78
CA TRP A 210 24.95 25.40 4.20
C TRP A 210 25.90 24.47 4.96
N SER A 211 25.78 23.15 4.73
CA SER A 211 26.55 22.16 5.52
C SER A 211 27.91 21.80 4.93
N GLY A 212 28.22 22.19 3.70
CA GLY A 212 29.38 21.73 2.94
C GLY A 212 29.35 20.24 2.60
N ARG A 213 28.23 19.53 2.84
CA ARG A 213 28.09 18.08 2.62
C ARG A 213 26.86 17.79 1.76
N TYR A 214 27.06 17.01 0.72
CA TYR A 214 25.95 16.58 -0.12
C TYR A 214 25.11 15.51 0.57
N SER A 215 23.81 15.80 0.77
CA SER A 215 22.81 14.86 1.27
C SER A 215 21.54 15.03 0.46
N THR A 216 21.09 13.98 -0.21
CA THR A 216 19.91 14.04 -1.05
C THR A 216 18.64 14.14 -0.20
N LEU A 217 17.94 15.25 -0.32
CA LEU A 217 16.60 15.47 0.22
C LEU A 217 15.62 15.54 -0.93
N THR A 218 14.59 14.72 -0.87
CA THR A 218 13.66 14.58 -2.00
C THR A 218 12.22 14.74 -1.55
N THR A 219 11.45 15.45 -2.34
CA THR A 219 10.01 15.62 -2.14
C THR A 219 9.29 15.72 -3.48
N GLY A 220 7.99 15.88 -3.46
CA GLY A 220 7.12 16.08 -4.60
C GLY A 220 5.72 16.45 -4.09
N ARG A 221 4.83 16.88 -4.97
CA ARG A 221 3.50 17.38 -4.62
C ARG A 221 2.70 16.41 -3.73
N VAL A 222 2.57 15.15 -4.11
CA VAL A 222 1.80 14.15 -3.35
C VAL A 222 2.50 13.76 -2.05
N GLN A 223 3.83 13.67 -2.07
CA GLN A 223 4.62 13.30 -0.90
C GLN A 223 4.64 14.42 0.15
N GLY A 224 4.80 15.67 -0.30
CA GLY A 224 4.78 16.84 0.58
C GLY A 224 3.44 16.95 1.30
N ALA A 225 2.33 16.91 0.57
CA ALA A 225 0.99 16.92 1.13
C ALA A 225 0.73 15.75 2.10
N THR A 226 1.17 14.53 1.74
CA THR A 226 1.02 13.36 2.62
C THR A 226 1.82 13.52 3.91
N LEU A 227 3.06 14.02 3.81
CA LEU A 227 3.91 14.22 4.98
C LEU A 227 3.37 15.34 5.89
N GLN A 228 2.79 16.39 5.31
CA GLN A 228 2.21 17.50 6.04
C GLN A 228 1.05 17.07 6.95
N PHE A 229 0.07 16.28 6.47
CA PHE A 229 -0.99 15.86 7.37
C PHE A 229 -0.55 14.78 8.38
N LEU A 230 0.51 14.02 8.10
CA LEU A 230 1.16 13.16 9.10
C LEU A 230 1.81 14.00 10.19
N ALA A 231 2.52 15.07 9.82
CA ALA A 231 3.14 16.00 10.78
C ALA A 231 2.08 16.72 11.63
N SER A 232 0.99 17.16 11.02
CA SER A 232 -0.15 17.76 11.74
C SER A 232 -0.74 16.79 12.77
N ARG A 233 -0.90 15.51 12.43
CA ARG A 233 -1.36 14.47 13.36
C ARG A 233 -0.36 14.26 14.49
N GLU A 234 0.92 14.19 14.21
CA GLU A 234 1.95 14.00 15.22
C GLU A 234 2.05 15.22 16.14
N ASN A 235 1.89 16.44 15.63
CA ASN A 235 1.80 17.67 16.44
C ASN A 235 0.57 17.66 17.35
N SER A 236 -0.59 17.23 16.84
CA SER A 236 -1.79 17.06 17.66
C SER A 236 -1.60 16.05 18.79
N ILE A 237 -0.76 15.04 18.58
CA ILE A 237 -0.43 14.04 19.61
C ILE A 237 0.58 14.60 20.61
N ARG A 238 1.63 15.30 20.15
CA ARG A 238 2.68 15.89 21.01
C ARG A 238 2.13 16.99 21.93
N ASN A 239 1.19 17.79 21.42
CA ASN A 239 0.60 18.91 22.14
C ASN A 239 -0.67 18.51 22.93
N TYR A 240 -1.03 17.23 22.92
CA TYR A 240 -2.23 16.77 23.59
C TYR A 240 -2.02 16.72 25.10
N VAL A 241 -2.92 17.37 25.83
CA VAL A 241 -2.97 17.32 27.29
C VAL A 241 -4.06 16.34 27.72
N PRO A 242 -3.70 15.23 28.38
CA PRO A 242 -4.68 14.28 28.88
C PRO A 242 -5.54 14.91 29.99
N VAL A 243 -6.85 14.84 29.84
CA VAL A 243 -7.82 15.30 30.86
C VAL A 243 -8.35 14.06 31.59
N PRO A 244 -8.34 14.04 32.94
CA PRO A 244 -8.91 12.95 33.72
C PRO A 244 -10.44 12.91 33.56
N TYR A 245 -11.00 11.72 33.59
CA TYR A 245 -12.43 11.47 33.68
C TYR A 245 -12.66 10.12 34.34
N TRP A 246 -13.86 9.91 34.84
CA TRP A 246 -14.23 8.70 35.54
C TRP A 246 -15.32 7.94 34.81
N GLN A 247 -15.21 6.60 34.84
CA GLN A 247 -16.22 5.69 34.35
C GLN A 247 -16.70 4.81 35.48
N ILE A 248 -17.99 4.61 35.59
CA ILE A 248 -18.56 3.69 36.57
C ILE A 248 -18.98 2.39 35.88
N ARG A 249 -18.65 1.28 36.49
CA ARG A 249 -19.04 -0.06 36.09
C ARG A 249 -19.65 -0.78 37.26
N GLY A 250 -20.74 -1.49 37.02
CA GLY A 250 -21.37 -2.37 37.98
C GLY A 250 -21.13 -3.84 37.61
N GLU A 251 -20.90 -4.68 38.58
CA GLU A 251 -20.98 -6.12 38.44
C GLU A 251 -22.34 -6.55 38.98
N VAL A 252 -23.19 -7.04 38.11
CA VAL A 252 -24.56 -7.44 38.44
C VAL A 252 -24.69 -8.96 38.38
N GLU A 253 -25.36 -9.53 39.37
CA GLU A 253 -25.64 -10.95 39.44
C GLU A 253 -27.01 -11.26 38.84
N ILE A 254 -26.99 -12.06 37.78
CA ILE A 254 -28.19 -12.48 37.06
C ILE A 254 -28.16 -14.01 36.93
N LEU A 255 -29.05 -14.71 37.60
CA LEU A 255 -29.15 -16.19 37.61
C LEU A 255 -27.79 -16.85 37.74
N ASN A 256 -27.06 -16.56 38.83
CA ASN A 256 -25.72 -17.06 39.14
C ASN A 256 -24.61 -16.69 38.15
N SER A 257 -24.85 -15.76 37.21
CA SER A 257 -23.82 -15.22 36.31
C SER A 257 -23.53 -13.77 36.66
N ILE A 258 -22.24 -13.41 36.73
CA ILE A 258 -21.80 -12.03 36.95
C ILE A 258 -21.59 -11.36 35.61
N ILE A 259 -22.32 -10.27 35.37
CA ILE A 259 -22.29 -9.53 34.11
C ILE A 259 -21.88 -8.07 34.40
N GLU A 260 -21.04 -7.50 33.55
CA GLU A 260 -20.66 -6.09 33.66
C GLU A 260 -21.77 -5.19 33.15
N ALA A 261 -22.22 -4.25 33.99
CA ALA A 261 -23.17 -3.20 33.67
C ALA A 261 -22.46 -1.86 33.48
N GLU A 262 -22.79 -1.15 32.40
CA GLU A 262 -22.25 0.17 32.09
C GLU A 262 -23.17 1.25 32.67
N TYR A 263 -22.60 2.22 33.39
CA TYR A 263 -23.36 3.40 33.81
C TYR A 263 -23.79 4.24 32.61
N GLU A 264 -24.91 4.91 32.69
CA GLU A 264 -25.52 5.67 31.57
C GLU A 264 -24.60 6.78 31.04
N ARG A 265 -23.87 7.47 31.90
CA ARG A 265 -22.89 8.46 31.52
C ARG A 265 -21.54 7.81 31.28
N LYS A 266 -21.09 7.88 30.06
CA LYS A 266 -19.79 7.30 29.64
C LYS A 266 -18.60 8.05 30.24
N ARG A 267 -18.76 9.30 30.66
CA ARG A 267 -17.74 10.14 31.27
C ARG A 267 -18.38 10.95 32.39
N ILE A 268 -17.73 10.95 33.53
CA ILE A 268 -18.00 11.82 34.65
C ILE A 268 -16.75 12.70 34.82
N GLU A 269 -16.97 13.99 34.97
CA GLU A 269 -15.88 14.97 34.90
C GLU A 269 -15.27 15.30 36.24
N THR A 270 -15.91 14.94 37.35
CA THR A 270 -15.43 15.18 38.70
C THR A 270 -15.33 13.90 39.52
N ASN A 271 -14.31 13.83 40.38
CA ASN A 271 -14.10 12.71 41.27
C ASN A 271 -15.23 12.57 42.29
N THR A 272 -15.65 13.68 42.87
CA THR A 272 -16.71 13.75 43.89
C THR A 272 -18.05 13.20 43.37
N GLU A 273 -18.43 13.54 42.13
CA GLU A 273 -19.63 13.02 41.52
C GLU A 273 -19.49 11.50 41.28
N ALA A 274 -18.33 11.02 40.82
CA ALA A 274 -18.11 9.60 40.56
C ALA A 274 -18.19 8.78 41.86
N ASP A 275 -17.60 9.29 42.94
CA ASP A 275 -17.66 8.66 44.26
C ASP A 275 -19.08 8.65 44.83
N ALA A 276 -19.82 9.75 44.68
CA ALA A 276 -21.22 9.83 45.10
C ALA A 276 -22.09 8.74 44.44
N VAL A 277 -21.94 8.54 43.10
CA VAL A 277 -22.67 7.49 42.39
C VAL A 277 -22.26 6.10 42.87
N VAL A 278 -20.97 5.84 43.08
CA VAL A 278 -20.50 4.55 43.61
C VAL A 278 -21.10 4.26 45.00
N GLN A 279 -21.06 5.21 45.91
CA GLN A 279 -21.64 5.07 47.26
C GLN A 279 -23.16 4.85 47.23
N ALA A 280 -23.85 5.60 46.35
CA ALA A 280 -25.30 5.47 46.23
C ALA A 280 -25.74 4.08 45.70
N CYS A 281 -24.91 3.44 44.87
CA CYS A 281 -25.28 2.20 44.19
C CYS A 281 -24.64 0.94 44.79
N LYS A 282 -23.64 1.07 45.65
CA LYS A 282 -22.91 -0.05 46.25
C LYS A 282 -23.81 -0.93 47.09
N ASP A 283 -23.71 -2.26 46.88
CA ASP A 283 -24.44 -3.30 47.61
C ASP A 283 -25.96 -3.09 47.60
N LYS A 284 -26.49 -2.43 46.59
CA LYS A 284 -27.95 -2.18 46.38
C LYS A 284 -28.55 -3.11 45.34
N THR A 285 -29.84 -3.27 45.43
CA THR A 285 -30.66 -3.99 44.44
C THR A 285 -31.29 -2.96 43.50
N GLY A 286 -31.07 -3.15 42.20
CA GLY A 286 -31.70 -2.36 41.15
C GLY A 286 -32.91 -3.06 40.56
N ASN A 287 -33.79 -2.30 39.96
CA ASN A 287 -34.96 -2.78 39.22
C ASN A 287 -34.77 -2.65 37.72
N VAL A 288 -35.14 -3.67 36.99
CA VAL A 288 -35.19 -3.62 35.51
C VAL A 288 -36.34 -2.70 35.09
N THR A 289 -36.01 -1.50 34.62
CA THR A 289 -37.04 -0.51 34.20
C THR A 289 -37.44 -0.68 32.74
N LYS A 290 -36.52 -1.20 31.88
CA LYS A 290 -36.79 -1.36 30.44
C LYS A 290 -35.93 -2.48 29.85
N VAL A 291 -36.56 -3.32 29.05
CA VAL A 291 -35.90 -4.32 28.21
C VAL A 291 -36.13 -3.96 26.75
N ALA A 292 -35.09 -3.52 26.06
CA ALA A 292 -35.16 -3.14 24.65
C ALA A 292 -34.47 -4.21 23.78
N MET A 293 -35.23 -4.88 22.96
CA MET A 293 -34.75 -5.87 21.99
C MET A 293 -34.84 -5.30 20.58
N LYS A 294 -33.73 -5.40 19.81
CA LYS A 294 -33.69 -4.91 18.44
C LYS A 294 -33.04 -5.96 17.52
N LYS A 295 -33.80 -6.34 16.50
CA LYS A 295 -33.24 -7.14 15.40
C LYS A 295 -32.54 -6.20 14.42
N VAL A 296 -31.27 -6.49 14.12
CA VAL A 296 -30.41 -5.68 13.24
C VAL A 296 -30.00 -6.54 12.06
N HIS A 297 -30.41 -6.14 10.87
CA HIS A 297 -29.93 -6.70 9.62
C HIS A 297 -28.53 -6.16 9.32
N GLN A 298 -27.59 -7.06 9.21
CA GLN A 298 -26.21 -6.75 8.81
C GLN A 298 -26.03 -7.15 7.36
N LYS A 299 -25.98 -6.13 6.49
CA LYS A 299 -25.80 -6.31 5.07
C LYS A 299 -24.45 -6.94 4.75
N SER A 300 -24.40 -7.74 3.67
CA SER A 300 -23.14 -8.31 3.18
C SER A 300 -22.13 -7.23 2.82
N PRO A 301 -20.80 -7.47 2.92
CA PRO A 301 -19.79 -6.56 2.40
C PRO A 301 -19.91 -6.42 0.88
N ILE A 302 -19.45 -5.27 0.38
CA ILE A 302 -19.37 -5.00 -1.07
C ILE A 302 -18.13 -5.64 -1.70
N PRO A 303 -18.07 -5.82 -3.02
CA PRO A 303 -16.89 -6.31 -3.73
C PRO A 303 -15.64 -5.47 -3.45
N PHE A 304 -14.46 -6.08 -3.56
CA PHE A 304 -13.21 -5.37 -3.37
C PHE A 304 -12.88 -4.43 -4.52
N ASP A 305 -12.63 -3.16 -4.19
CA ASP A 305 -11.70 -2.30 -4.92
C ASP A 305 -10.27 -2.48 -4.38
N VAL A 306 -9.27 -1.88 -5.02
CA VAL A 306 -7.87 -2.00 -4.58
C VAL A 306 -7.67 -1.51 -3.14
N GLY A 307 -8.29 -0.39 -2.77
CA GLY A 307 -8.14 0.21 -1.44
C GLY A 307 -8.76 -0.67 -0.34
N THR A 308 -9.97 -1.18 -0.56
CA THR A 308 -10.64 -2.08 0.39
C THR A 308 -9.90 -3.40 0.54
N LEU A 309 -9.36 -3.97 -0.55
CA LEU A 309 -8.53 -5.18 -0.52
C LEU A 309 -7.25 -4.94 0.31
N GLN A 310 -6.57 -3.83 0.09
CA GLN A 310 -5.35 -3.48 0.83
C GLN A 310 -5.61 -3.28 2.32
N ARG A 311 -6.71 -2.61 2.69
CA ARG A 311 -7.09 -2.40 4.08
C ARG A 311 -7.46 -3.70 4.78
N GLU A 312 -8.20 -4.55 4.12
CA GLU A 312 -8.63 -5.82 4.69
C GLU A 312 -7.45 -6.80 4.85
N ALA A 313 -6.54 -6.87 3.87
CA ALA A 313 -5.32 -7.66 3.95
C ALA A 313 -4.37 -7.17 5.07
N TYR A 314 -4.32 -5.85 5.31
CA TYR A 314 -3.57 -5.30 6.44
C TYR A 314 -4.22 -5.72 7.77
N ARG A 315 -5.54 -5.59 7.89
CA ARG A 315 -6.29 -5.95 9.10
C ARG A 315 -6.12 -7.43 9.48
N LEU A 316 -6.16 -8.32 8.48
CA LEU A 316 -6.15 -9.77 8.70
C LEU A 316 -4.75 -10.36 8.80
N PHE A 317 -3.81 -9.86 8.00
CA PHE A 317 -2.50 -10.49 7.80
C PHE A 317 -1.32 -9.56 8.08
N GLY A 318 -1.54 -8.29 8.41
CA GLY A 318 -0.48 -7.29 8.57
C GLY A 318 0.26 -6.96 7.26
N TYR A 319 -0.33 -7.26 6.10
CA TYR A 319 0.31 -6.98 4.82
C TYR A 319 0.18 -5.49 4.47
N THR A 320 1.32 -4.84 4.24
CA THR A 320 1.32 -3.44 3.79
C THR A 320 0.58 -3.29 2.46
N PRO A 321 0.01 -2.10 2.15
CA PRO A 321 -0.67 -1.84 0.88
C PRO A 321 0.17 -2.24 -0.34
N ARG A 322 1.47 -1.91 -0.34
CA ARG A 322 2.39 -2.28 -1.42
C ARG A 322 2.55 -3.79 -1.57
N ARG A 323 2.72 -4.51 -0.44
CA ARG A 323 2.83 -5.97 -0.46
C ARG A 323 1.56 -6.63 -0.97
N THR A 324 0.39 -6.17 -0.52
CA THR A 324 -0.90 -6.67 -0.97
C THR A 324 -1.08 -6.49 -2.49
N LEU A 325 -0.74 -5.29 -3.00
CA LEU A 325 -0.82 -5.02 -4.43
C LEU A 325 0.13 -5.91 -5.25
N ALA A 326 1.36 -6.13 -4.78
CA ALA A 326 2.32 -7.01 -5.46
C ALA A 326 1.82 -8.47 -5.53
N ILE A 327 1.20 -8.97 -4.45
CA ILE A 327 0.61 -10.31 -4.40
C ILE A 327 -0.60 -10.39 -5.36
N ALA A 328 -1.50 -9.41 -5.31
CA ALA A 328 -2.66 -9.35 -6.20
C ALA A 328 -2.23 -9.29 -7.69
N GLN A 329 -1.19 -8.53 -8.01
CA GLN A 329 -0.62 -8.48 -9.36
C GLN A 329 -0.06 -9.85 -9.79
N SER A 330 0.58 -10.60 -8.88
CA SER A 330 1.04 -11.97 -9.17
C SER A 330 -0.13 -12.91 -9.47
N LEU A 331 -1.23 -12.81 -8.70
CA LEU A 331 -2.46 -13.60 -8.94
C LEU A 331 -3.13 -13.24 -10.27
N TYR A 332 -3.18 -11.96 -10.64
CA TYR A 332 -3.68 -11.50 -11.94
C TYR A 332 -2.85 -12.05 -13.09
N LEU A 333 -1.51 -11.96 -13.01
CA LEU A 333 -0.62 -12.52 -14.02
C LEU A 333 -0.72 -14.06 -14.11
N GLY A 334 -1.16 -14.72 -13.05
CA GLY A 334 -1.57 -16.12 -13.03
C GLY A 334 -2.96 -16.38 -13.63
N ALA A 335 -3.67 -15.36 -14.08
CA ALA A 335 -5.08 -15.41 -14.53
C ALA A 335 -6.04 -15.99 -13.48
N LEU A 336 -5.75 -15.83 -12.20
CA LEU A 336 -6.57 -16.31 -11.08
C LEU A 336 -7.60 -15.28 -10.61
N ILE A 337 -7.30 -14.00 -10.79
CA ILE A 337 -8.19 -12.88 -10.44
C ILE A 337 -8.25 -11.87 -11.60
N SER A 338 -9.27 -11.00 -11.57
CA SER A 338 -9.36 -9.82 -12.43
C SER A 338 -8.29 -8.79 -12.10
N TYR A 339 -8.13 -7.76 -12.92
CA TYR A 339 -7.15 -6.70 -12.75
C TYR A 339 -7.29 -6.01 -11.38
N PRO A 340 -6.25 -6.00 -10.54
CA PRO A 340 -6.40 -5.58 -9.14
C PRO A 340 -6.38 -4.07 -8.92
N ARG A 341 -5.89 -3.25 -9.89
CA ARG A 341 -5.82 -1.78 -9.74
C ARG A 341 -7.11 -1.13 -10.22
N THR A 342 -8.22 -1.46 -9.59
CA THR A 342 -9.54 -0.89 -9.87
C THR A 342 -10.10 -0.15 -8.67
N ASN A 343 -10.84 0.93 -8.93
CA ASN A 343 -11.66 1.62 -7.93
C ASN A 343 -13.10 1.10 -7.91
N SER A 344 -13.48 0.25 -8.87
CA SER A 344 -14.83 -0.27 -8.98
C SER A 344 -15.21 -1.18 -7.82
N GLN A 345 -16.45 -1.06 -7.40
CA GLN A 345 -17.13 -1.93 -6.46
C GLN A 345 -18.33 -2.61 -7.14
N LYS A 346 -18.30 -2.67 -8.47
CA LYS A 346 -19.32 -3.24 -9.33
C LYS A 346 -18.88 -4.57 -9.91
N LEU A 347 -19.81 -5.50 -10.02
CA LEU A 347 -19.67 -6.77 -10.71
C LEU A 347 -20.74 -6.84 -11.81
N PRO A 348 -20.44 -6.39 -13.03
CA PRO A 348 -21.44 -6.36 -14.10
C PRO A 348 -21.90 -7.77 -14.49
N PRO A 349 -23.16 -7.93 -14.97
CA PRO A 349 -23.74 -9.25 -15.31
C PRO A 349 -22.98 -10.04 -16.37
N ILE A 350 -22.19 -9.38 -17.20
CA ILE A 350 -21.33 -10.05 -18.20
C ILE A 350 -20.34 -11.04 -17.55
N ILE A 351 -20.02 -10.86 -16.25
CA ILE A 351 -19.26 -11.81 -15.47
C ILE A 351 -20.15 -13.02 -15.18
N ASN A 352 -19.80 -14.16 -15.76
CA ASN A 352 -20.58 -15.38 -15.53
C ASN A 352 -20.31 -15.96 -14.12
N TYR A 353 -21.04 -15.46 -13.12
CA TYR A 353 -20.88 -15.85 -11.72
C TYR A 353 -21.06 -17.36 -11.51
N ARG A 354 -22.03 -17.99 -12.21
CA ARG A 354 -22.29 -19.42 -12.11
C ARG A 354 -21.13 -20.26 -12.60
N LYS A 355 -20.49 -19.85 -13.71
CA LYS A 355 -19.28 -20.53 -14.22
C LYS A 355 -18.14 -20.46 -13.21
N ILE A 356 -17.92 -19.30 -12.58
CA ILE A 356 -16.92 -19.10 -11.53
C ILE A 356 -17.21 -19.99 -10.32
N LEU A 357 -18.44 -19.98 -9.81
CA LEU A 357 -18.83 -20.80 -8.66
C LEU A 357 -18.74 -22.30 -8.95
N ASN A 358 -19.12 -22.76 -10.14
CA ASN A 358 -18.95 -24.15 -10.56
C ASN A 358 -17.48 -24.58 -10.58
N SER A 359 -16.59 -23.70 -10.99
CA SER A 359 -15.17 -23.97 -10.93
C SER A 359 -14.66 -24.04 -9.48
N LEU A 360 -15.03 -23.09 -8.63
CA LEU A 360 -14.67 -23.07 -7.22
C LEU A 360 -15.20 -24.27 -6.44
N LYS A 361 -16.37 -24.82 -6.82
CA LYS A 361 -16.97 -26.04 -6.27
C LYS A 361 -16.02 -27.25 -6.36
N ARG A 362 -15.10 -27.27 -7.32
CA ARG A 362 -14.12 -28.36 -7.48
C ARG A 362 -13.08 -28.40 -6.34
N GLN A 363 -12.91 -27.30 -5.59
CA GLN A 363 -12.01 -27.24 -4.46
C GLN A 363 -12.76 -27.59 -3.16
N SER A 364 -12.21 -28.52 -2.37
CA SER A 364 -12.82 -29.01 -1.12
C SER A 364 -13.18 -27.89 -0.16
N GLY A 365 -12.32 -26.86 -0.03
CA GLY A 365 -12.53 -25.70 0.87
C GLY A 365 -13.70 -24.78 0.51
N TYR A 366 -14.18 -24.84 -0.74
CA TYR A 366 -15.29 -23.99 -1.23
C TYR A 366 -16.52 -24.79 -1.67
N LYS A 367 -16.40 -26.12 -1.81
CA LYS A 367 -17.45 -27.01 -2.37
C LYS A 367 -18.83 -26.74 -1.77
N LYS A 368 -18.95 -26.85 -0.43
CA LYS A 368 -20.20 -26.65 0.26
C LYS A 368 -20.76 -25.22 0.11
N LEU A 369 -19.89 -24.22 0.14
CA LEU A 369 -20.28 -22.81 0.07
C LEU A 369 -20.72 -22.42 -1.35
N ALA A 370 -19.96 -22.84 -2.36
CA ALA A 370 -20.30 -22.59 -3.76
C ALA A 370 -21.57 -23.32 -4.19
N SER A 371 -21.78 -24.59 -3.76
CA SER A 371 -23.01 -25.34 -4.03
C SER A 371 -24.22 -24.59 -3.51
N LYS A 372 -24.17 -24.11 -2.25
CA LYS A 372 -25.28 -23.39 -1.63
C LYS A 372 -25.66 -22.09 -2.35
N LEU A 373 -24.70 -21.40 -3.00
CA LEU A 373 -24.98 -20.23 -3.83
C LEU A 373 -25.55 -20.63 -5.20
N LEU A 374 -25.13 -21.76 -5.74
CA LEU A 374 -25.63 -22.27 -7.02
C LEU A 374 -27.09 -22.75 -6.97
N ASP A 375 -27.57 -23.11 -5.77
CA ASP A 375 -28.96 -23.47 -5.52
C ASP A 375 -29.90 -22.26 -5.64
N ASP A 376 -29.38 -21.03 -5.48
CA ASP A 376 -30.14 -19.80 -5.68
C ASP A 376 -30.49 -19.61 -7.16
N LYS A 377 -31.78 -19.32 -7.45
CA LYS A 377 -32.25 -19.10 -8.84
C LYS A 377 -31.56 -17.90 -9.48
N GLU A 378 -31.39 -16.82 -8.73
CA GLU A 378 -30.78 -15.58 -9.20
C GLU A 378 -29.61 -15.19 -8.29
N LEU A 379 -28.42 -14.96 -8.88
CA LEU A 379 -27.25 -14.46 -8.17
C LEU A 379 -27.14 -12.95 -8.40
N LYS A 380 -27.61 -12.17 -7.43
CA LYS A 380 -27.52 -10.71 -7.46
C LYS A 380 -26.49 -10.24 -6.45
N PRO A 381 -25.35 -9.68 -6.90
CA PRO A 381 -24.32 -9.21 -5.98
C PRO A 381 -24.78 -7.91 -5.30
N ARG A 382 -24.49 -7.77 -4.02
CA ARG A 382 -24.55 -6.47 -3.37
C ARG A 382 -23.35 -5.65 -3.80
N GLU A 383 -23.57 -4.52 -4.44
CA GLU A 383 -22.56 -3.64 -4.97
C GLU A 383 -22.39 -2.37 -4.12
N GLY A 384 -21.22 -1.71 -4.28
CA GLY A 384 -20.95 -0.38 -3.73
C GLY A 384 -21.26 0.74 -4.72
N ALA A 385 -21.01 1.97 -4.30
CA ALA A 385 -21.28 3.17 -5.11
C ALA A 385 -20.19 3.48 -6.15
N LYS A 386 -18.94 3.02 -5.90
CA LYS A 386 -17.81 3.38 -6.75
C LYS A 386 -17.80 2.56 -8.03
N GLU A 387 -17.52 3.25 -9.13
CA GLU A 387 -17.36 2.67 -10.47
C GLU A 387 -16.00 3.06 -11.06
N ASP A 388 -15.47 2.21 -11.92
CA ASP A 388 -14.24 2.45 -12.67
C ASP A 388 -14.55 2.13 -14.14
N PRO A 389 -14.35 3.07 -15.08
CA PRO A 389 -14.71 2.85 -16.48
C PRO A 389 -13.84 1.79 -17.18
N ALA A 390 -12.70 1.47 -16.58
CA ALA A 390 -11.75 0.53 -17.15
C ALA A 390 -12.01 -0.92 -16.72
N HIS A 391 -12.29 -1.14 -15.42
CA HIS A 391 -12.34 -2.48 -14.86
C HIS A 391 -13.46 -2.64 -13.82
N PRO A 392 -14.07 -3.82 -13.71
CA PRO A 392 -14.96 -4.17 -12.60
C PRO A 392 -14.18 -4.28 -11.28
N ALA A 393 -14.88 -4.56 -10.19
CA ALA A 393 -14.28 -4.91 -8.91
C ALA A 393 -13.34 -6.12 -9.01
N VAL A 394 -12.50 -6.34 -8.00
CA VAL A 394 -11.62 -7.52 -7.95
C VAL A 394 -12.42 -8.77 -7.65
N TYR A 395 -12.34 -9.77 -8.53
CA TYR A 395 -13.03 -11.05 -8.41
C TYR A 395 -12.17 -12.22 -8.90
N PRO A 396 -12.43 -13.47 -8.47
CA PRO A 396 -11.75 -14.65 -8.98
C PRO A 396 -12.28 -14.99 -10.39
N THR A 397 -11.39 -15.32 -11.32
CA THR A 397 -11.77 -15.65 -12.72
C THR A 397 -12.47 -17.00 -12.89
N GLY A 398 -12.37 -17.87 -11.89
CA GLY A 398 -12.75 -19.27 -11.97
C GLY A 398 -11.61 -20.20 -12.33
N ASN A 399 -10.48 -19.71 -12.83
CA ASN A 399 -9.29 -20.53 -12.94
C ASN A 399 -8.82 -20.96 -11.56
N LEU A 400 -8.44 -22.22 -11.46
CA LEU A 400 -7.85 -22.78 -10.25
C LEU A 400 -6.32 -22.76 -10.35
N PRO A 401 -5.59 -22.60 -9.25
CA PRO A 401 -4.14 -22.67 -9.28
C PRO A 401 -3.64 -24.02 -9.78
N GLU A 402 -2.86 -24.03 -10.86
CA GLU A 402 -2.22 -25.24 -11.41
C GLU A 402 -1.11 -25.76 -10.50
N LYS A 403 -0.44 -24.87 -9.77
CA LYS A 403 0.60 -25.18 -8.80
C LYS A 403 0.18 -24.67 -7.43
N SER A 404 0.75 -25.27 -6.37
CA SER A 404 0.53 -24.78 -5.00
C SER A 404 0.96 -23.32 -4.89
N LEU A 405 0.02 -22.45 -4.51
CA LEU A 405 0.31 -21.05 -4.20
C LEU A 405 1.17 -20.95 -2.95
N GLY A 406 2.09 -20.00 -2.92
CA GLY A 406 2.79 -19.62 -1.70
C GLY A 406 1.80 -19.13 -0.63
N THR A 407 2.19 -19.21 0.65
CA THR A 407 1.30 -18.79 1.75
C THR A 407 0.72 -17.37 1.59
N PRO A 408 1.47 -16.35 1.15
CA PRO A 408 0.92 -15.02 0.95
C PRO A 408 -0.12 -14.96 -0.18
N GLU A 409 0.17 -15.61 -1.30
CA GLU A 409 -0.74 -15.68 -2.46
C GLU A 409 -2.02 -16.43 -2.12
N LYS A 410 -1.89 -17.57 -1.42
CA LYS A 410 -3.03 -18.36 -0.96
C LYS A 410 -3.95 -17.56 -0.05
N ARG A 411 -3.40 -16.77 0.88
CA ARG A 411 -4.18 -15.92 1.80
C ARG A 411 -4.96 -14.84 1.06
N ILE A 412 -4.33 -14.14 0.12
CA ILE A 412 -4.99 -13.07 -0.65
C ILE A 412 -6.02 -13.67 -1.61
N TRP A 413 -5.72 -14.81 -2.25
CA TRP A 413 -6.64 -15.48 -3.14
C TRP A 413 -7.88 -15.98 -2.39
N ASP A 414 -7.72 -16.66 -1.24
CA ASP A 414 -8.83 -17.09 -0.36
C ASP A 414 -9.68 -15.90 0.09
N LEU A 415 -9.04 -14.78 0.44
CA LEU A 415 -9.72 -13.55 0.83
C LEU A 415 -10.61 -13.01 -0.31
N ILE A 416 -10.09 -12.98 -1.54
CA ILE A 416 -10.84 -12.52 -2.73
C ILE A 416 -11.97 -13.48 -3.06
N VAL A 417 -11.72 -14.79 -3.07
CA VAL A 417 -12.73 -15.82 -3.34
C VAL A 417 -13.88 -15.75 -2.32
N ARG A 418 -13.57 -15.65 -1.04
CA ARG A 418 -14.59 -15.55 0.00
C ARG A 418 -15.36 -14.24 -0.07
N ARG A 419 -14.71 -13.13 -0.36
CA ARG A 419 -15.39 -11.86 -0.58
C ARG A 419 -16.36 -11.93 -1.77
N PHE A 420 -15.94 -12.55 -2.87
CA PHE A 420 -16.79 -12.78 -4.04
C PHE A 420 -18.03 -13.61 -3.69
N MET A 421 -17.88 -14.69 -2.93
CA MET A 421 -19.05 -15.48 -2.48
C MET A 421 -19.95 -14.70 -1.51
N THR A 422 -19.34 -13.89 -0.66
CA THR A 422 -20.04 -13.12 0.37
C THR A 422 -21.02 -12.11 -0.21
N VAL A 423 -20.69 -11.48 -1.35
CA VAL A 423 -21.56 -10.43 -1.93
C VAL A 423 -22.90 -10.92 -2.43
N PHE A 424 -23.06 -12.23 -2.64
CA PHE A 424 -24.33 -12.89 -2.99
C PHE A 424 -25.08 -13.41 -1.76
N GLY A 425 -24.49 -13.32 -0.57
CA GLY A 425 -25.10 -13.83 0.64
C GLY A 425 -26.19 -12.91 1.16
N GLU A 426 -27.24 -13.52 1.71
CA GLU A 426 -28.32 -12.80 2.41
C GLU A 426 -27.79 -12.02 3.62
N ASP A 427 -28.58 -11.06 4.09
CA ASP A 427 -28.26 -10.33 5.30
C ASP A 427 -28.14 -11.28 6.52
N ALA A 428 -27.15 -11.00 7.35
CA ALA A 428 -27.04 -11.64 8.66
C ALA A 428 -27.99 -10.94 9.65
N LEU A 429 -28.67 -11.71 10.48
CA LEU A 429 -29.61 -11.18 11.46
C LEU A 429 -29.03 -11.33 12.86
N THR A 430 -28.82 -10.22 13.53
CA THR A 430 -28.33 -10.17 14.91
C THR A 430 -29.40 -9.56 15.81
N GLU A 431 -29.64 -10.19 16.92
CA GLU A 431 -30.47 -9.64 17.98
C GLU A 431 -29.59 -8.91 18.99
N ARG A 432 -29.91 -7.69 19.31
CA ARG A 432 -29.28 -6.87 20.33
C ARG A 432 -30.26 -6.63 21.45
N LEU A 433 -29.85 -7.00 22.65
CA LEU A 433 -30.57 -6.76 23.86
C LEU A 433 -29.91 -5.61 24.62
N LYS A 434 -30.69 -4.66 25.10
CA LYS A 434 -30.26 -3.60 26.01
C LYS A 434 -31.21 -3.56 27.17
N VAL A 435 -30.74 -3.89 28.36
CA VAL A 435 -31.48 -3.87 29.59
C VAL A 435 -31.10 -2.61 30.36
N HIS A 436 -32.09 -1.85 30.80
CA HIS A 436 -31.91 -0.70 31.67
C HIS A 436 -32.23 -1.14 33.10
N ILE A 437 -31.29 -0.94 33.98
CA ILE A 437 -31.40 -1.28 35.42
C ILE A 437 -31.24 0.03 36.19
N GLU A 438 -32.25 0.38 36.96
CA GLU A 438 -32.23 1.55 37.82
C GLU A 438 -31.92 1.14 39.24
N VAL A 439 -30.95 1.81 39.83
CA VAL A 439 -30.59 1.66 41.25
C VAL A 439 -30.40 3.06 41.83
N THR A 440 -31.16 3.40 42.87
CA THR A 440 -31.08 4.69 43.57
C THR A 440 -31.05 5.92 42.61
N ASN A 441 -31.97 5.96 41.64
CA ASN A 441 -32.05 6.98 40.57
C ASN A 441 -30.86 7.02 39.58
N HIS A 442 -30.03 6.02 39.54
CA HIS A 442 -28.92 5.87 38.59
C HIS A 442 -29.24 4.72 37.62
N ILE A 443 -29.00 4.96 36.32
CA ILE A 443 -29.29 3.98 35.28
C ILE A 443 -28.03 3.29 34.82
N PHE A 444 -28.06 1.96 34.82
CA PHE A 444 -27.03 1.09 34.26
C PHE A 444 -27.57 0.31 33.06
N PHE A 445 -26.69 -0.04 32.12
CA PHE A 445 -27.00 -0.79 30.94
C PHE A 445 -26.28 -2.13 30.91
N VAL A 446 -27.00 -3.19 30.74
CA VAL A 446 -26.43 -4.50 30.35
C VAL A 446 -26.77 -4.74 28.88
N ARG A 447 -25.78 -5.23 28.12
CA ARG A 447 -25.93 -5.43 26.68
C ARG A 447 -25.70 -6.88 26.32
N GLY A 448 -26.62 -7.46 25.55
CA GLY A 448 -26.48 -8.76 24.94
C GLY A 448 -26.46 -8.69 23.42
N ARG A 449 -25.89 -9.72 22.84
CA ARG A 449 -25.86 -9.89 21.39
C ARG A 449 -25.92 -11.37 21.05
N ARG A 450 -26.86 -11.76 20.22
CA ARG A 450 -27.03 -13.12 19.71
C ARG A 450 -27.15 -13.09 18.18
N LEU A 451 -26.48 -14.00 17.50
CA LEU A 451 -26.61 -14.19 16.07
C LEU A 451 -27.81 -15.10 15.77
N LEU A 452 -28.86 -14.56 15.16
CA LEU A 452 -30.06 -15.33 14.81
C LEU A 452 -29.92 -16.05 13.45
N LYS A 453 -29.29 -15.37 12.47
CA LYS A 453 -29.07 -15.91 11.12
C LYS A 453 -27.66 -15.52 10.66
N GLU A 454 -26.82 -16.51 10.34
CA GLU A 454 -25.45 -16.25 9.84
C GLU A 454 -25.44 -15.47 8.51
N GLY A 455 -26.42 -15.70 7.63
CA GLY A 455 -26.49 -15.05 6.33
C GLY A 455 -25.18 -15.15 5.54
N TRP A 456 -24.69 -13.99 5.10
CA TRP A 456 -23.41 -13.89 4.38
C TRP A 456 -22.18 -14.28 5.22
N MET A 457 -22.25 -14.22 6.53
CA MET A 457 -21.10 -14.48 7.43
C MET A 457 -20.53 -15.88 7.26
N LYS A 458 -21.38 -16.87 6.90
CA LYS A 458 -20.93 -18.24 6.62
C LYS A 458 -19.87 -18.34 5.53
N TYR A 459 -19.92 -17.45 4.52
CA TYR A 459 -18.92 -17.43 3.43
C TYR A 459 -17.60 -16.78 3.83
N TYR A 460 -17.63 -15.91 4.87
CA TYR A 460 -16.49 -15.12 5.32
C TYR A 460 -15.94 -15.58 6.69
N LYS A 461 -16.42 -16.66 7.21
CA LYS A 461 -16.18 -17.16 8.58
C LYS A 461 -14.72 -17.17 9.03
N PRO A 462 -13.70 -17.56 8.22
CA PRO A 462 -12.30 -17.53 8.65
C PRO A 462 -11.76 -16.14 8.99
N PHE A 463 -12.42 -15.07 8.56
CA PHE A 463 -11.99 -13.68 8.70
C PHE A 463 -12.87 -12.89 9.67
N LEU A 464 -13.86 -13.53 10.29
CA LEU A 464 -14.79 -12.91 11.23
C LEU A 464 -14.58 -13.47 12.63
N HIS A 465 -14.56 -12.55 13.60
CA HIS A 465 -14.74 -12.88 14.99
C HIS A 465 -16.10 -12.32 15.42
N VAL A 466 -17.05 -13.19 15.67
CA VAL A 466 -18.38 -12.82 16.19
C VAL A 466 -18.41 -13.24 17.64
N GLU A 467 -18.27 -12.29 18.55
CA GLU A 467 -18.46 -12.52 19.97
C GLU A 467 -19.99 -12.47 20.24
N GLU A 468 -20.51 -13.54 20.78
CA GLU A 468 -21.87 -13.60 21.31
C GLU A 468 -21.83 -13.36 22.81
N ILE A 469 -22.65 -12.44 23.27
CA ILE A 469 -22.90 -12.18 24.69
C ILE A 469 -24.33 -12.61 24.93
N VAL A 470 -24.51 -13.85 25.35
CA VAL A 470 -25.83 -14.39 25.68
C VAL A 470 -26.20 -13.87 27.05
N LEU A 471 -27.25 -13.06 27.10
CA LEU A 471 -27.85 -12.65 28.35
C LEU A 471 -29.03 -13.59 28.68
N VAL A 472 -29.14 -13.86 29.94
CA VAL A 472 -30.34 -14.50 30.48
C VAL A 472 -31.56 -13.58 30.25
N PRO A 473 -32.71 -14.10 29.87
CA PRO A 473 -33.90 -13.30 29.65
C PRO A 473 -34.34 -12.63 30.95
N LEU A 474 -34.13 -11.29 31.00
CA LEU A 474 -34.67 -10.42 32.05
C LEU A 474 -36.00 -9.81 31.58
N LYS A 475 -36.91 -9.62 32.52
CA LYS A 475 -38.20 -8.94 32.30
C LYS A 475 -38.21 -7.60 33.03
N GLN A 476 -39.05 -6.69 32.58
CA GLN A 476 -39.34 -5.46 33.30
C GLN A 476 -39.92 -5.81 34.68
N GLY A 477 -39.41 -5.16 35.72
CA GLY A 477 -39.76 -5.43 37.11
C GLY A 477 -38.81 -6.40 37.81
N ASP A 478 -37.96 -7.13 37.09
CA ASP A 478 -37.00 -8.05 37.74
C ASP A 478 -36.01 -7.26 38.63
N LYS A 479 -35.70 -7.88 39.78
CA LYS A 479 -34.72 -7.34 40.70
C LYS A 479 -33.32 -7.90 40.38
N VAL A 480 -32.32 -7.02 40.34
CA VAL A 480 -30.94 -7.37 40.02
C VAL A 480 -30.01 -6.84 41.11
N HIS A 481 -29.23 -7.73 41.73
CA HIS A 481 -28.32 -7.33 42.79
C HIS A 481 -26.97 -6.83 42.20
N PHE A 482 -26.55 -5.63 42.66
CA PHE A 482 -25.26 -5.07 42.35
C PHE A 482 -24.22 -5.58 43.34
N ARG A 483 -23.49 -6.62 42.96
CA ARG A 483 -22.45 -7.23 43.81
C ARG A 483 -21.27 -6.27 44.05
N ARG A 484 -20.94 -5.44 43.02
CA ARG A 484 -19.86 -4.49 43.09
C ARG A 484 -20.13 -3.32 42.15
N VAL A 485 -19.88 -2.12 42.62
CA VAL A 485 -19.85 -0.92 41.76
C VAL A 485 -18.48 -0.28 41.91
N VAL A 486 -17.79 -0.09 40.78
CA VAL A 486 -16.40 0.42 40.78
C VAL A 486 -16.26 1.63 39.90
N ARG A 487 -15.46 2.54 40.36
CA ARG A 487 -14.95 3.68 39.64
C ARG A 487 -13.68 3.26 38.86
N LYS A 488 -13.60 3.56 37.57
CA LYS A 488 -12.40 3.39 36.75
C LYS A 488 -11.86 4.76 36.37
N ASP A 489 -10.69 5.11 36.88
CA ASP A 489 -10.01 6.35 36.54
C ASP A 489 -9.43 6.23 35.13
N LYS A 490 -9.71 7.20 34.30
CA LYS A 490 -9.35 7.24 32.89
C LYS A 490 -8.80 8.63 32.54
N PHE A 491 -8.00 8.66 31.49
CA PHE A 491 -7.58 9.89 30.85
C PHE A 491 -8.03 9.89 29.40
N THR A 492 -8.36 11.05 28.90
CA THR A 492 -8.59 11.22 27.46
C THR A 492 -7.31 10.86 26.71
N CYS A 493 -7.45 10.32 25.52
CA CYS A 493 -6.31 9.89 24.69
C CYS A 493 -6.19 10.80 23.46
N PRO A 494 -4.98 11.08 23.02
CA PRO A 494 -4.78 11.79 21.75
C PRO A 494 -5.34 10.99 20.57
N PRO A 495 -5.56 11.65 19.42
CA PRO A 495 -5.97 10.92 18.23
C PRO A 495 -4.92 9.85 17.86
N PRO A 496 -5.34 8.65 17.42
CA PRO A 496 -4.40 7.57 17.14
C PRO A 496 -3.49 7.93 15.95
N ARG A 497 -2.23 7.48 16.01
CA ARG A 497 -1.32 7.57 14.87
C ARG A 497 -1.86 6.76 13.70
N TYR A 498 -1.59 7.25 12.50
CA TYR A 498 -1.86 6.46 11.30
C TYR A 498 -0.98 5.20 11.27
N ASN A 499 -1.49 4.14 10.65
CA ASN A 499 -0.73 3.02 10.14
C ASN A 499 -0.84 3.02 8.61
N PRO A 500 -0.10 2.19 7.87
CA PRO A 500 -0.15 2.19 6.39
C PRO A 500 -1.56 2.04 5.81
N SER A 501 -2.44 1.30 6.47
CA SER A 501 -3.83 1.09 6.05
C SER A 501 -4.70 2.33 6.26
N SER A 502 -4.66 2.92 7.46
CA SER A 502 -5.44 4.13 7.78
C SER A 502 -4.90 5.37 7.05
N LEU A 503 -3.59 5.40 6.76
CA LEU A 503 -2.98 6.43 5.93
C LEU A 503 -3.48 6.32 4.48
N LEU A 504 -3.50 5.12 3.91
CA LEU A 504 -4.07 4.87 2.58
C LEU A 504 -5.51 5.37 2.50
N LYS A 505 -6.34 5.01 3.50
CA LYS A 505 -7.74 5.47 3.57
C LYS A 505 -7.82 7.01 3.60
N ARG A 506 -6.97 7.65 4.39
CA ARG A 506 -6.96 9.13 4.48
C ARG A 506 -6.54 9.78 3.16
N MET A 507 -5.56 9.20 2.46
CA MET A 507 -5.19 9.67 1.11
C MET A 507 -6.34 9.53 0.11
N GLU A 508 -7.11 8.44 0.19
CA GLU A 508 -8.32 8.26 -0.65
C GLU A 508 -9.38 9.31 -0.35
N GLU A 509 -9.68 9.56 0.93
CA GLU A 509 -10.66 10.55 1.38
C GLU A 509 -10.29 11.98 0.94
N LEU A 510 -9.01 12.29 0.90
CA LEU A 510 -8.47 13.58 0.48
C LEU A 510 -8.22 13.67 -1.04
N GLY A 511 -8.53 12.65 -1.83
CA GLY A 511 -8.24 12.64 -3.26
C GLY A 511 -6.74 12.76 -3.59
N ILE A 512 -5.84 12.37 -2.68
CA ILE A 512 -4.39 12.52 -2.85
C ILE A 512 -3.80 11.25 -3.46
N GLY A 513 -3.12 11.38 -4.61
CA GLY A 513 -2.55 10.29 -5.37
C GLY A 513 -3.60 9.35 -5.97
N THR A 514 -3.16 8.40 -6.77
CA THR A 514 -4.04 7.47 -7.51
C THR A 514 -4.08 6.08 -6.88
N LYS A 515 -5.01 5.25 -7.34
CA LYS A 515 -5.08 3.81 -7.04
C LYS A 515 -3.74 3.07 -7.28
N ALA A 516 -2.93 3.54 -8.24
CA ALA A 516 -1.63 2.95 -8.56
C ALA A 516 -0.49 3.47 -7.68
N THR A 517 -0.52 4.73 -7.24
CA THR A 517 0.65 5.42 -6.66
C THR A 517 0.64 5.50 -5.13
N ARG A 518 -0.53 5.50 -4.47
CA ARG A 518 -0.63 5.68 -3.00
C ARG A 518 0.25 4.74 -2.19
N ALA A 519 0.25 3.46 -2.55
CA ALA A 519 1.04 2.45 -1.83
C ALA A 519 2.56 2.69 -1.93
N ASP A 520 3.03 3.14 -3.08
CA ASP A 520 4.44 3.46 -3.32
C ASP A 520 4.85 4.78 -2.68
N ILE A 521 3.95 5.77 -2.62
CA ILE A 521 4.19 7.03 -1.89
C ILE A 521 4.39 6.75 -0.41
N ILE A 522 3.52 5.96 0.22
CA ILE A 522 3.67 5.55 1.62
C ILE A 522 5.04 4.88 1.83
N GLN A 523 5.40 3.92 0.99
CA GLN A 523 6.69 3.23 1.09
C GLN A 523 7.88 4.19 0.90
N THR A 524 7.74 5.19 0.03
CA THR A 524 8.77 6.17 -0.25
C THR A 524 9.06 7.05 0.96
N LEU A 525 8.05 7.46 1.72
CA LEU A 525 8.24 8.20 2.97
C LEU A 525 9.09 7.42 3.99
N TYR A 526 8.86 6.10 4.11
CA TYR A 526 9.70 5.22 4.93
C TYR A 526 11.13 5.12 4.40
N ASN A 527 11.29 4.90 3.11
CA ASN A 527 12.61 4.73 2.48
C ASN A 527 13.48 5.98 2.60
N ARG A 528 12.86 7.16 2.67
CA ARG A 528 13.54 8.45 2.85
C ARG A 528 13.80 8.80 4.31
N GLY A 529 13.32 7.98 5.24
CA GLY A 529 13.47 8.24 6.67
C GLY A 529 12.65 9.42 7.19
N TYR A 530 11.64 9.87 6.47
CA TYR A 530 10.72 10.92 6.91
C TYR A 530 9.74 10.41 7.95
N VAL A 531 9.40 9.13 7.86
CA VAL A 531 8.54 8.44 8.81
C VAL A 531 9.16 7.10 9.21
N ARG A 532 8.71 6.58 10.35
CA ARG A 532 9.15 5.30 10.89
C ARG A 532 8.00 4.57 11.59
N ASP A 533 8.24 3.31 11.94
CA ASP A 533 7.36 2.43 12.73
C ASP A 533 6.04 2.08 12.04
N GLU A 534 5.42 1.01 12.49
CA GLU A 534 4.12 0.55 11.98
C GLU A 534 3.01 1.54 12.33
N ARG A 535 2.98 2.04 13.57
CA ARG A 535 2.23 3.26 13.94
C ARG A 535 3.10 4.43 13.54
N ILE A 536 2.75 5.06 12.44
CA ILE A 536 3.58 6.03 11.73
C ILE A 536 3.93 7.20 12.63
N VAL A 537 5.23 7.37 12.88
CA VAL A 537 5.82 8.49 13.60
C VAL A 537 6.62 9.32 12.61
N VAL A 538 6.37 10.61 12.56
CA VAL A 538 7.18 11.55 11.77
C VAL A 538 8.51 11.77 12.45
N THR A 539 9.61 11.66 11.69
CA THR A 539 10.97 11.90 12.19
C THR A 539 11.29 13.40 12.25
N GLU A 540 12.36 13.79 12.96
CA GLU A 540 12.80 15.17 12.95
C GLU A 540 13.20 15.67 11.55
N LEU A 541 13.74 14.77 10.70
CA LEU A 541 13.96 15.08 9.29
C LEU A 541 12.64 15.32 8.55
N GLY A 542 11.62 14.48 8.80
CA GLY A 542 10.29 14.66 8.23
C GLY A 542 9.66 15.99 8.63
N PHE A 543 9.76 16.37 9.92
CA PHE A 543 9.31 17.68 10.40
C PHE A 543 10.08 18.83 9.74
N GLY A 544 11.41 18.74 9.67
CA GLY A 544 12.22 19.80 9.03
C GLY A 544 11.86 20.01 7.56
N VAL A 545 11.58 18.95 6.82
CA VAL A 545 11.12 19.07 5.42
C VAL A 545 9.72 19.70 5.36
N VAL A 546 8.78 19.29 6.21
CA VAL A 546 7.42 19.86 6.24
C VAL A 546 7.45 21.34 6.62
N ASP A 547 8.20 21.70 7.65
CA ASP A 547 8.28 23.09 8.13
C ASP A 547 8.81 24.02 7.03
N VAL A 548 9.85 23.57 6.30
CA VAL A 548 10.40 24.30 5.16
C VAL A 548 9.36 24.40 4.04
N LEU A 549 8.69 23.32 3.69
CA LEU A 549 7.68 23.36 2.64
C LEU A 549 6.49 24.24 3.02
N CYS A 550 6.02 24.18 4.26
CA CYS A 550 4.89 24.99 4.72
C CYS A 550 5.22 26.50 4.75
N ARG A 551 6.46 26.86 5.06
CA ARG A 551 6.88 28.28 5.13
C ARG A 551 7.22 28.87 3.78
N TYR A 552 7.91 28.13 2.91
CA TYR A 552 8.52 28.67 1.71
C TYR A 552 7.91 28.13 0.40
N ALA A 553 7.09 27.08 0.47
CA ALA A 553 6.37 26.48 -0.64
C ALA A 553 5.00 25.95 -0.19
N SER A 554 4.23 26.78 0.52
CA SER A 554 2.99 26.39 1.22
C SER A 554 1.95 25.76 0.30
N ILE A 555 1.84 26.22 -0.94
CA ILE A 555 0.93 25.68 -1.94
C ILE A 555 1.25 24.21 -2.22
N VAL A 556 2.55 23.85 -2.31
CA VAL A 556 2.99 22.48 -2.58
C VAL A 556 2.78 21.55 -1.38
N ALA A 557 2.90 22.08 -0.17
CA ALA A 557 2.61 21.33 1.05
C ALA A 557 1.11 21.05 1.21
N SER A 558 0.26 21.85 0.55
CA SER A 558 -1.20 21.74 0.66
C SER A 558 -1.76 20.52 -0.08
N SER A 559 -2.72 19.83 0.55
CA SER A 559 -3.55 18.83 -0.11
C SER A 559 -4.42 19.43 -1.22
N LYS A 560 -4.78 20.71 -1.09
CA LYS A 560 -5.65 21.43 -2.03
C LYS A 560 -5.05 21.49 -3.44
N LEU A 561 -3.77 21.89 -3.57
CA LEU A 561 -3.10 21.88 -4.88
C LEU A 561 -3.13 20.49 -5.52
N THR A 562 -2.85 19.46 -4.70
CA THR A 562 -2.83 18.10 -5.22
C THR A 562 -4.21 17.67 -5.69
N GLN A 563 -5.28 18.01 -4.98
CA GLN A 563 -6.66 17.76 -5.39
C GLN A 563 -7.02 18.50 -6.68
N GLU A 564 -6.73 19.79 -6.75
CA GLU A 564 -6.99 20.62 -7.94
C GLU A 564 -6.30 20.06 -9.20
N LEU A 565 -5.06 19.60 -9.05
CA LEU A 565 -4.34 18.97 -10.17
C LEU A 565 -4.90 17.60 -10.54
N GLU A 566 -5.32 16.77 -9.55
CA GLU A 566 -6.00 15.51 -9.83
C GLU A 566 -7.33 15.75 -10.57
N ASP A 567 -8.14 16.73 -10.14
CA ASP A 567 -9.39 17.09 -10.80
C ASP A 567 -9.14 17.61 -12.24
N LYS A 568 -8.07 18.38 -12.45
CA LYS A 568 -7.68 18.83 -13.81
C LYS A 568 -7.27 17.64 -14.69
N MET A 569 -6.53 16.68 -14.16
CA MET A 569 -6.16 15.46 -14.89
C MET A 569 -7.38 14.57 -15.21
N ASP A 570 -8.35 14.47 -14.32
CA ASP A 570 -9.62 13.81 -14.61
C ASP A 570 -10.43 14.53 -15.70
N ARG A 571 -10.40 15.86 -15.72
CA ARG A 571 -11.01 16.66 -16.82
C ARG A 571 -10.30 16.45 -18.14
N ILE A 572 -8.96 16.32 -18.16
CA ILE A 572 -8.20 15.97 -19.38
C ILE A 572 -8.63 14.57 -19.87
N GLN A 573 -8.69 13.59 -18.96
CA GLN A 573 -9.10 12.23 -19.28
C GLN A 573 -10.52 12.16 -19.86
N ASN A 574 -11.40 13.08 -19.48
CA ASN A 574 -12.77 13.18 -20.00
C ASN A 574 -12.87 14.11 -21.22
N GLY A 575 -11.77 14.58 -21.80
CA GLY A 575 -11.75 15.47 -22.97
C GLY A 575 -12.27 16.89 -22.70
N LYS A 576 -12.38 17.30 -21.42
CA LYS A 576 -12.94 18.60 -21.01
C LYS A 576 -11.89 19.67 -20.74
N MET A 577 -10.62 19.37 -20.85
CA MET A 577 -9.52 20.31 -20.59
C MET A 577 -8.28 19.93 -21.41
N ASN A 578 -7.56 20.95 -21.88
CA ASN A 578 -6.31 20.80 -22.61
C ASN A 578 -5.14 20.61 -21.63
N ARG A 579 -4.21 19.70 -21.95
CA ARG A 579 -3.04 19.38 -21.10
C ARG A 579 -2.02 20.53 -21.05
N GLU A 580 -1.82 21.24 -22.15
CA GLU A 580 -0.85 22.32 -22.26
C GLU A 580 -1.21 23.46 -21.30
N THR A 581 -2.49 23.83 -21.22
CA THR A 581 -2.99 24.83 -20.27
C THR A 581 -2.65 24.44 -18.81
N VAL A 582 -2.88 23.20 -18.45
CA VAL A 582 -2.59 22.70 -17.08
C VAL A 582 -1.10 22.74 -16.76
N LEU A 583 -0.24 22.42 -17.74
CA LEU A 583 1.22 22.47 -17.57
C LEU A 583 1.72 23.91 -17.42
N ILE A 584 1.22 24.85 -18.24
CA ILE A 584 1.59 26.27 -18.16
C ILE A 584 1.24 26.84 -16.79
N GLU A 585 0.00 26.67 -16.35
CA GLU A 585 -0.46 27.15 -15.04
C GLU A 585 0.38 26.57 -13.88
N ALA A 586 0.69 25.27 -13.95
CA ALA A 586 1.49 24.61 -12.91
C ALA A 586 2.94 25.12 -12.91
N VAL A 587 3.53 25.39 -14.06
CA VAL A 587 4.88 25.95 -14.18
C VAL A 587 4.92 27.36 -13.61
N GLU A 588 3.95 28.21 -13.90
CA GLU A 588 3.86 29.57 -13.36
C GLU A 588 3.76 29.57 -11.83
N GLN A 589 2.86 28.74 -11.28
CA GLN A 589 2.75 28.59 -9.83
C GLN A 589 4.06 28.09 -9.21
N LEU A 590 4.72 27.11 -9.84
CA LEU A 590 5.96 26.56 -9.34
C LEU A 590 7.11 27.58 -9.39
N LYS A 591 7.18 28.44 -10.41
CA LYS A 591 8.19 29.52 -10.52
C LYS A 591 8.15 30.44 -9.29
N LEU A 592 6.97 30.95 -8.97
CA LEU A 592 6.78 31.83 -7.80
C LEU A 592 7.26 31.18 -6.48
N GLN A 593 6.95 29.91 -6.29
CA GLN A 593 7.39 29.18 -5.09
C GLN A 593 8.91 29.00 -5.05
N LEU A 594 9.54 28.76 -6.19
CA LEU A 594 11.00 28.56 -6.28
C LEU A 594 11.78 29.87 -6.15
N GLU A 595 11.24 31.00 -6.55
CA GLU A 595 11.81 32.32 -6.31
C GLU A 595 11.86 32.59 -4.82
N HIS A 596 10.74 32.46 -4.12
CA HIS A 596 10.67 32.59 -2.66
C HIS A 596 11.61 31.62 -1.93
N PHE A 597 11.78 30.42 -2.49
CA PHE A 597 12.73 29.45 -1.95
C PHE A 597 14.18 29.88 -2.09
N LYS A 598 14.55 30.50 -3.22
CA LYS A 598 15.89 31.06 -3.49
C LYS A 598 16.26 32.20 -2.55
N GLU A 599 15.32 33.12 -2.34
CA GLU A 599 15.51 34.26 -1.43
C GLU A 599 15.87 33.80 -0.01
N ASN A 600 15.33 32.66 0.41
CA ASN A 600 15.47 32.13 1.76
C ASN A 600 16.42 30.90 1.85
N GLU A 601 17.23 30.65 0.83
CA GLU A 601 18.02 29.42 0.70
C GLU A 601 18.95 29.15 1.89
N ALA A 602 19.58 30.18 2.47
CA ALA A 602 20.45 30.05 3.63
C ALA A 602 19.72 29.56 4.89
N THR A 603 18.59 30.20 5.22
CA THR A 603 17.76 29.84 6.37
C THR A 603 17.19 28.43 6.22
N ILE A 604 16.76 28.08 5.01
CA ILE A 604 16.28 26.73 4.66
C ILE A 604 17.41 25.70 4.86
N GLY A 605 18.62 26.02 4.38
CA GLY A 605 19.79 25.17 4.50
C GLY A 605 20.16 24.87 5.94
N GLU A 606 20.13 25.89 6.82
CA GLU A 606 20.36 25.73 8.24
C GLU A 606 19.34 24.81 8.89
N ALA A 607 18.04 25.10 8.68
CA ALA A 607 16.95 24.30 9.26
C ALA A 607 17.02 22.81 8.84
N LEU A 608 17.22 22.54 7.56
CA LEU A 608 17.34 21.17 7.04
C LEU A 608 18.59 20.46 7.55
N THR A 609 19.70 21.17 7.67
CA THR A 609 20.96 20.61 8.20
C THR A 609 20.80 20.22 9.67
N LYS A 610 20.16 21.08 10.48
CA LYS A 610 19.85 20.83 11.88
C LYS A 610 18.95 19.60 12.02
N ALA A 611 17.85 19.55 11.27
CA ALA A 611 16.91 18.42 11.27
C ALA A 611 17.59 17.09 10.86
N THR A 612 18.43 17.14 9.82
CA THR A 612 19.21 15.98 9.36
C THR A 612 20.17 15.47 10.41
N LYS A 613 20.90 16.36 11.09
CA LYS A 613 21.82 15.98 12.18
C LYS A 613 21.07 15.34 13.34
N ILE A 614 19.94 15.91 13.76
CA ILE A 614 19.12 15.34 14.84
C ILE A 614 18.62 13.94 14.44
N ALA A 615 18.06 13.77 13.25
CA ALA A 615 17.56 12.51 12.77
C ALA A 615 18.65 11.44 12.69
N GLN A 616 19.83 11.78 12.15
CA GLN A 616 20.98 10.87 12.09
C GLN A 616 21.47 10.45 13.48
N THR A 617 21.46 11.39 14.43
CA THR A 617 21.82 11.11 15.85
C THR A 617 20.82 10.15 16.46
N GLN A 618 19.52 10.38 16.27
CA GLN A 618 18.46 9.49 16.76
C GLN A 618 18.53 8.09 16.14
N GLU A 619 18.77 7.98 14.83
CA GLU A 619 18.92 6.68 14.15
C GLU A 619 20.11 5.87 14.63
N ARG A 620 21.18 6.53 15.03
CA ARG A 620 22.41 5.89 15.56
C ARG A 620 22.35 5.61 17.05
N THR A 621 21.46 6.24 17.79
CA THR A 621 21.32 6.04 19.23
C THR A 621 20.73 4.65 19.51
N VAL A 622 21.44 3.87 20.30
CA VAL A 622 21.10 2.51 20.67
C VAL A 622 20.28 2.47 21.96
N GLY A 623 20.71 3.23 22.96
CA GLY A 623 20.07 3.28 24.27
C GLY A 623 20.94 3.99 25.29
N GLN A 624 20.57 3.90 26.58
CA GLN A 624 21.35 4.42 27.68
C GLN A 624 22.67 3.62 27.83
N CYS A 625 23.73 4.27 28.24
CA CYS A 625 24.99 3.58 28.53
C CYS A 625 24.88 2.83 29.87
N PRO A 626 25.13 1.51 29.91
CA PRO A 626 25.03 0.73 31.14
C PRO A 626 26.18 0.94 32.12
N THR A 627 27.20 1.71 31.74
CA THR A 627 28.41 1.90 32.55
C THR A 627 28.45 3.27 33.23
N CYS A 628 27.94 4.31 32.56
CA CYS A 628 28.02 5.67 33.12
C CYS A 628 26.66 6.34 33.33
N ASP A 629 25.57 5.69 33.02
CA ASP A 629 24.15 6.10 33.15
C ASP A 629 23.78 7.49 32.60
N THR A 630 24.76 8.38 32.39
CA THR A 630 24.56 9.73 31.84
C THR A 630 24.77 9.82 30.33
N GLY A 631 25.54 8.90 29.75
CA GLY A 631 25.81 8.83 28.31
C GLY A 631 24.82 7.94 27.57
N LYS A 632 24.73 8.13 26.24
CA LYS A 632 23.96 7.27 25.35
C LYS A 632 24.93 6.43 24.50
N LEU A 633 24.58 5.17 24.30
CA LEU A 633 25.27 4.31 23.33
C LEU A 633 24.83 4.67 21.91
N MET A 634 25.80 4.78 21.01
CA MET A 634 25.58 5.12 19.61
C MET A 634 26.41 4.23 18.67
N ILE A 635 25.89 3.99 17.45
CA ILE A 635 26.67 3.40 16.37
C ILE A 635 27.65 4.47 15.87
N ILE A 636 28.96 4.17 16.00
CA ILE A 636 30.07 5.04 15.59
C ILE A 636 30.86 4.34 14.47
N TYR A 637 31.30 5.12 13.49
CA TYR A 637 32.22 4.68 12.44
C TYR A 637 33.60 5.28 12.70
N SER A 638 34.60 4.41 12.94
CA SER A 638 35.99 4.83 13.10
C SER A 638 36.55 5.42 11.79
N ARG A 639 37.05 6.62 11.83
CA ARG A 639 37.71 7.26 10.67
C ARG A 639 38.98 6.53 10.25
N LYS A 640 39.76 6.00 11.22
CA LYS A 640 41.03 5.29 10.97
C LYS A 640 40.79 3.89 10.37
N THR A 641 39.94 3.09 11.01
CA THR A 641 39.74 1.68 10.63
C THR A 641 38.56 1.46 9.69
N ARG A 642 37.73 2.47 9.46
CA ARG A 642 36.43 2.40 8.73
C ARG A 642 35.48 1.33 9.26
N LYS A 643 35.76 0.80 10.47
CA LYS A 643 34.90 -0.16 11.15
C LYS A 643 33.81 0.53 11.98
N ARG A 644 32.66 -0.11 12.07
CA ARG A 644 31.56 0.34 12.93
C ARG A 644 31.60 -0.40 14.28
N PHE A 645 31.24 0.33 15.33
CA PHE A 645 31.13 -0.18 16.69
C PHE A 645 30.10 0.61 17.47
N ILE A 646 29.66 0.11 18.63
CA ILE A 646 28.85 0.89 19.58
C ILE A 646 29.83 1.59 20.52
N GLY A 647 29.65 2.89 20.74
CA GLY A 647 30.43 3.68 21.69
C GLY A 647 29.54 4.60 22.52
N CYS A 648 29.99 4.93 23.72
CA CYS A 648 29.30 5.90 24.58
C CYS A 648 29.54 7.34 24.11
N THR A 649 28.52 8.20 24.15
CA THR A 649 28.65 9.63 23.84
C THR A 649 29.61 10.37 24.76
N ASN A 650 29.82 9.89 25.99
CA ASN A 650 30.74 10.45 26.97
C ASN A 650 32.21 10.05 26.71
N TYR A 651 32.49 9.19 25.71
CA TYR A 651 33.86 8.84 25.34
C TYR A 651 34.67 10.07 24.93
N PHE A 652 34.10 10.93 24.09
CA PHE A 652 34.79 12.15 23.62
C PHE A 652 34.97 13.22 24.72
N LYS A 653 34.28 13.05 25.84
CA LYS A 653 34.46 13.91 27.03
C LYS A 653 35.44 13.33 28.04
N GLY A 654 36.04 12.17 27.77
CA GLY A 654 36.90 11.46 28.68
C GLY A 654 36.22 10.79 29.87
N LEU A 655 34.87 10.86 29.96
CA LEU A 655 34.09 10.40 31.10
C LEU A 655 33.68 8.92 31.04
N CYS A 656 33.76 8.28 29.86
CA CYS A 656 33.37 6.87 29.71
C CYS A 656 34.07 6.23 28.53
N LYS A 657 34.71 5.06 28.73
CA LYS A 657 35.44 4.32 27.69
C LYS A 657 34.65 3.16 27.10
N THR A 658 33.34 3.05 27.39
CA THR A 658 32.52 1.93 26.97
C THR A 658 32.40 1.82 25.45
N SER A 659 32.75 0.67 24.91
CA SER A 659 32.60 0.35 23.49
C SER A 659 32.36 -1.13 23.28
N PHE A 660 31.54 -1.47 22.26
CA PHE A 660 31.19 -2.86 21.89
C PHE A 660 31.35 -3.08 20.38
N PRO A 661 31.84 -4.25 19.95
CA PRO A 661 31.97 -4.57 18.53
C PRO A 661 30.61 -4.77 17.87
N LEU A 662 30.55 -4.48 16.57
CA LEU A 662 29.38 -4.74 15.71
C LEU A 662 29.79 -5.54 14.48
N PRO A 663 28.88 -6.33 13.90
CA PRO A 663 29.10 -6.99 12.61
C PRO A 663 29.48 -5.97 11.54
N GLN A 664 30.54 -6.22 10.79
CA GLN A 664 31.05 -5.27 9.78
C GLN A 664 30.36 -5.39 8.42
N ARG A 665 29.72 -6.55 8.14
CA ARG A 665 28.96 -6.81 6.92
C ARG A 665 27.47 -6.61 7.14
N GLY A 666 26.73 -6.27 6.10
CA GLY A 666 25.27 -6.08 6.14
C GLY A 666 24.81 -4.78 6.79
N THR A 667 23.51 -4.65 6.99
CA THR A 667 22.86 -3.51 7.66
C THR A 667 22.69 -3.82 9.14
N VAL A 668 23.06 -2.87 10.01
CA VAL A 668 22.85 -2.96 11.47
C VAL A 668 22.08 -1.72 11.90
N LYS A 669 20.98 -1.91 12.58
CA LYS A 669 20.13 -0.82 13.11
C LYS A 669 19.76 -1.09 14.57
N PRO A 670 19.66 -0.05 15.43
CA PRO A 670 19.08 -0.20 16.76
C PRO A 670 17.64 -0.71 16.66
N THR A 671 17.25 -1.57 17.61
CA THR A 671 15.84 -1.92 17.82
C THR A 671 15.30 -1.14 19.01
N ARG A 672 13.97 -1.15 19.17
CA ARG A 672 13.33 -0.60 20.39
C ARG A 672 13.07 -1.69 21.43
N SER A 673 13.53 -2.90 21.18
CA SER A 673 13.38 -4.03 22.09
C SER A 673 14.65 -4.25 22.89
N ASN A 674 14.47 -4.64 24.15
CA ASN A 674 15.57 -5.03 25.01
C ASN A 674 15.74 -6.56 25.01
N CYS A 675 16.94 -7.01 25.29
CA CYS A 675 17.26 -8.40 25.44
C CYS A 675 16.52 -8.97 26.67
N LYS A 676 15.78 -10.05 26.49
CA LYS A 676 15.02 -10.68 27.58
C LYS A 676 15.92 -11.27 28.68
N ALA A 677 17.17 -11.59 28.35
CA ALA A 677 18.10 -12.21 29.29
C ALA A 677 18.90 -11.17 30.10
N CYS A 678 19.33 -10.06 29.49
CA CYS A 678 20.21 -9.08 30.16
C CYS A 678 19.65 -7.63 30.19
N GLY A 679 18.47 -7.39 29.64
CA GLY A 679 17.85 -6.06 29.65
C GLY A 679 18.45 -5.05 28.67
N TRP A 680 19.59 -5.34 28.03
CA TRP A 680 20.24 -4.40 27.13
C TRP A 680 19.49 -4.19 25.82
N PRO A 681 19.57 -2.99 25.21
CA PRO A 681 19.00 -2.72 23.91
C PRO A 681 19.54 -3.69 22.86
N MET A 682 18.70 -4.10 21.92
CA MET A 682 19.09 -5.04 20.86
C MET A 682 19.34 -4.33 19.53
N MET A 683 20.11 -4.98 18.67
CA MET A 683 20.39 -4.53 17.30
C MET A 683 19.73 -5.47 16.30
N LEU A 684 19.11 -4.95 15.27
CA LEU A 684 18.67 -5.74 14.11
C LEU A 684 19.81 -5.82 13.11
N VAL A 685 20.20 -7.03 12.75
CA VAL A 685 21.23 -7.29 11.73
C VAL A 685 20.59 -7.94 10.52
N TRP A 686 20.89 -7.41 9.34
CA TRP A 686 20.41 -7.96 8.08
C TRP A 686 21.55 -8.11 7.09
N LEU A 687 21.73 -9.34 6.58
CA LEU A 687 22.65 -9.70 5.49
C LEU A 687 21.84 -10.06 4.24
N ARG A 688 22.36 -9.68 3.07
CA ARG A 688 21.72 -10.07 1.79
C ARG A 688 21.67 -11.62 1.69
N GLY A 689 20.50 -12.15 1.37
CA GLY A 689 20.27 -13.59 1.26
C GLY A 689 20.02 -14.33 2.59
N ARG A 690 20.00 -13.63 3.73
CA ARG A 690 19.70 -14.23 5.04
C ARG A 690 18.50 -13.55 5.70
N LYS A 691 17.77 -14.28 6.54
CA LYS A 691 16.71 -13.70 7.37
C LYS A 691 17.32 -12.72 8.38
N PRO A 692 16.69 -11.56 8.63
CA PRO A 692 17.13 -10.63 9.67
C PRO A 692 17.09 -11.32 11.04
N TRP A 693 18.03 -10.95 11.93
CA TRP A 693 18.04 -11.46 13.31
C TRP A 693 18.33 -10.33 14.30
N ASN A 694 17.85 -10.51 15.52
CA ASN A 694 18.17 -9.63 16.64
C ASN A 694 19.49 -10.05 17.28
N LEU A 695 20.39 -9.09 17.47
CA LEU A 695 21.71 -9.24 18.08
C LEU A 695 21.71 -8.56 19.45
N CYS A 696 22.00 -9.29 20.51
CA CYS A 696 22.45 -8.73 21.78
C CYS A 696 23.94 -8.49 21.66
N TYR A 697 24.39 -7.25 21.87
CA TYR A 697 25.82 -6.88 21.80
C TYR A 697 26.55 -6.93 23.15
N ASN A 698 25.82 -7.24 24.24
CA ASN A 698 26.43 -7.46 25.54
C ASN A 698 27.29 -8.75 25.49
N PRO A 699 28.64 -8.65 25.68
CA PRO A 699 29.51 -9.82 25.64
C PRO A 699 29.20 -10.88 26.69
N ASP A 700 28.67 -10.47 27.85
CA ASP A 700 28.41 -11.32 28.99
C ASP A 700 26.97 -11.89 29.01
N CYS A 701 26.23 -11.72 27.91
CA CYS A 701 24.86 -12.19 27.84
C CYS A 701 24.78 -13.67 27.48
N SER A 702 24.04 -14.46 28.26
CA SER A 702 23.81 -15.90 28.06
C SER A 702 23.24 -16.27 26.68
N VAL A 703 22.59 -15.33 25.99
CA VAL A 703 22.14 -15.50 24.59
C VAL A 703 23.31 -15.58 23.62
N ASN A 704 24.45 -14.99 23.94
CA ASN A 704 25.66 -15.01 23.08
C ASN A 704 26.47 -16.29 23.27
N ASP A 705 26.48 -16.92 24.42
CA ASP A 705 27.19 -18.18 24.68
C ASP A 705 26.66 -19.31 23.79
N LYS A 706 25.34 -19.38 23.58
CA LYS A 706 24.72 -20.35 22.66
C LYS A 706 25.05 -20.14 21.19
N ARG A 707 25.60 -18.97 20.81
CA ARG A 707 26.03 -18.66 19.44
C ARG A 707 27.52 -18.87 19.23
N ARG A 708 28.34 -18.73 20.27
CA ARG A 708 29.79 -19.06 20.24
C ARG A 708 30.03 -20.56 20.08
N ILE A 709 29.12 -21.41 20.58
CA ILE A 709 29.19 -22.87 20.46
C ILE A 709 28.78 -23.37 19.05
N LYS A 710 28.13 -22.52 18.20
CA LYS A 710 27.69 -22.89 16.84
C LYS A 710 28.46 -22.20 15.73
N ALA A 711 29.48 -21.41 16.00
CA ALA A 711 30.38 -20.78 15.06
C ALA A 711 31.76 -21.46 15.08
#